data_b90feed005c113052dda93dda064122c
#
_entry.id   b90feed005c113052dda93dda064122c
#
_cell.length_a   1.000
_cell.length_b   1.000
_cell.length_c   1.000
_cell.angle_alpha   90.00
_cell.angle_beta   90.00
_cell.angle_gamma   90.00
#
_symmetry.space_group_name_H-M   'P 1'
#
loop_
_entity.id
_entity.type
_entity.pdbx_description
1 polymer ?
#
loop_
_entity_poly.entity_id
_entity_poly.type
_entity_poly.pdbx_seq_one_letter_code
_entity_poly.pdbx_strand_id
1 'polypeptide(L)'
;MENQAKPTKTVRPFQRRVSDLVISGKNVVLQAPTGAGKTRAALEPFVRNLRGGAGASSALPVTCRYAVPLRTLANQFFAEHADLAARIDRASPSVIARSYADQKLKFVAQQTGERQDDPQFEAGLTFCTIDQLLAAFVGIPYGVGMRQTNLKVAGVFGSYIVLDEWHLYPLRSLGKEQRQGSSGARATSLAMLAMLHEQRLARFVLMTATFSTTLLHGLADLLGAELESLREEPRDGETAEQAFRREFQEIAGGRARTVQRHPRPLEESLEEVLGGHMEHRDSTLVLCNTVDRAQRTYLRLRELSARYGPEAPQLLLLHARFSAADRRAATELLEATLGSDAWEMRARGGAAAPNLIVVATQVVEVGLNISVRELHSEIAPANSLIQRAGRCARFAAQRGTVHIYPLAEGARHLPYSDALCLDTLADLADEPEPFDFAREQALIDRVHKAEDSAFLQSFGKVRGEIKEQIFKGWRSFKPASASELIRDVRQVALLIHDAPNDAITEEPWRWQAFGMHPDSLRGRWDRLQELIADRDCGPLRRLEPVGNDDPQADSRTPMRYHWAPMVNAAEIGAALMIVLPTALAHYDPALGFALRDPLRFPELEALYVPAAPWHSSKLPPTTRNGGNYGRDCQSYEEHISGLVHAYQAGLADEMGYAASRLEPLLDLPPGSIDAAVRLAIACHDIGKLAVVWQDRARAWQDLVAAQPRRIAAPPSATLLAKTVFDPAPDSGHVALQKDAPRLPWHAVEGALFAERLLQAALIQVVPGDGRKRLVRAVRTAIARHHTIDAHENKEAHLAPGADGAVREALRLACGGYAWHAALPAPTPVQLSKNHAPEFFFTDAKEGDKDQAETWLYFLIVRALRLADQRADAMRTVAPSNRT
;
A
#
# COMPACT_ATOMS: atom_id res chain seq x y z
N MET A 1 -6.37 -36.01 13.44
CA MET A 1 -6.08 -35.15 14.62
C MET A 1 -7.03 -33.98 14.52
N GLU A 2 -8.05 -33.96 15.34
CA GLU A 2 -9.11 -32.94 15.36
C GLU A 2 -8.52 -31.57 15.65
N ASN A 3 -8.86 -30.66 14.79
CA ASN A 3 -8.48 -29.24 14.85
C ASN A 3 -9.25 -28.59 16.01
N GLN A 4 -8.73 -28.70 17.25
CA GLN A 4 -9.32 -28.01 18.40
C GLN A 4 -9.28 -26.51 18.10
N ALA A 5 -10.45 -25.91 17.90
CA ALA A 5 -10.61 -24.48 17.70
C ALA A 5 -9.92 -23.72 18.85
N LYS A 6 -8.91 -22.89 18.53
CA LYS A 6 -8.26 -22.00 19.51
C LYS A 6 -9.36 -21.22 20.25
N PRO A 7 -9.33 -21.15 21.59
CA PRO A 7 -10.36 -20.44 22.36
C PRO A 7 -10.50 -19.00 21.85
N THR A 8 -11.70 -18.56 21.60
CA THR A 8 -12.00 -17.17 21.19
C THR A 8 -11.51 -16.24 22.29
N LYS A 9 -10.40 -15.55 22.02
CA LYS A 9 -9.87 -14.53 22.93
C LYS A 9 -10.96 -13.50 23.22
N THR A 10 -11.32 -13.26 24.48
CA THR A 10 -12.27 -12.22 24.90
C THR A 10 -11.88 -10.86 24.33
N VAL A 11 -12.87 -10.05 23.94
CA VAL A 11 -12.66 -8.67 23.48
C VAL A 11 -12.32 -7.82 24.70
N ARG A 12 -11.19 -7.13 24.67
CA ARG A 12 -10.73 -6.25 25.76
C ARG A 12 -11.56 -4.95 25.83
N PRO A 13 -11.67 -4.29 26.98
CA PRO A 13 -12.47 -3.07 27.12
C PRO A 13 -12.13 -1.98 26.10
N PHE A 14 -10.85 -1.62 25.92
CA PHE A 14 -10.43 -0.59 24.96
C PHE A 14 -10.81 -0.97 23.50
N GLN A 15 -10.76 -2.26 23.15
CA GLN A 15 -11.16 -2.73 21.82
C GLN A 15 -12.65 -2.50 21.55
N ARG A 16 -13.49 -2.65 22.59
CA ARG A 16 -14.92 -2.31 22.51
C ARG A 16 -15.11 -0.82 22.35
N ARG A 17 -14.44 0.02 23.17
CA ARG A 17 -14.54 1.47 23.09
C ARG A 17 -14.17 1.98 21.69
N VAL A 18 -13.04 1.52 21.12
CA VAL A 18 -12.65 1.86 19.72
C VAL A 18 -13.74 1.46 18.74
N SER A 19 -14.28 0.24 18.87
CA SER A 19 -15.33 -0.24 17.98
C SER A 19 -16.60 0.60 18.08
N ASP A 20 -17.03 0.95 19.28
CA ASP A 20 -18.24 1.73 19.52
C ASP A 20 -18.09 3.18 19.01
N LEU A 21 -16.92 3.81 19.23
CA LEU A 21 -16.61 5.12 18.67
C LEU A 21 -16.66 5.13 17.14
N VAL A 22 -16.01 4.17 16.48
CA VAL A 22 -15.99 4.11 15.01
C VAL A 22 -17.39 3.85 14.44
N ILE A 23 -18.17 2.93 15.04
CA ILE A 23 -19.55 2.64 14.60
C ILE A 23 -20.48 3.83 14.85
N SER A 24 -20.26 4.59 15.92
CA SER A 24 -21.03 5.82 16.17
C SER A 24 -20.65 7.00 15.25
N GLY A 25 -19.71 6.79 14.33
CA GLY A 25 -19.34 7.78 13.33
C GLY A 25 -18.14 8.65 13.72
N LYS A 26 -17.36 8.28 14.72
CA LYS A 26 -16.15 8.99 15.13
C LYS A 26 -14.90 8.44 14.43
N ASN A 27 -13.92 9.31 14.21
CA ASN A 27 -12.56 8.92 13.87
C ASN A 27 -11.78 8.71 15.16
N VAL A 28 -10.75 7.84 15.14
CA VAL A 28 -10.02 7.49 16.34
C VAL A 28 -8.51 7.60 16.13
N VAL A 29 -7.82 8.25 17.06
CA VAL A 29 -6.38 8.13 17.28
C VAL A 29 -6.19 7.16 18.44
N LEU A 30 -5.58 5.99 18.16
CA LEU A 30 -5.43 4.91 19.13
C LEU A 30 -3.97 4.80 19.59
N GLN A 31 -3.74 4.96 20.88
CA GLN A 31 -2.48 4.63 21.54
C GLN A 31 -2.63 3.39 22.41
N ALA A 32 -1.83 2.38 22.11
CA ALA A 32 -1.75 1.19 22.97
C ALA A 32 -0.38 0.52 22.82
N PRO A 33 0.16 -0.12 23.87
CA PRO A 33 1.46 -0.79 23.81
C PRO A 33 1.49 -1.93 22.78
N THR A 34 2.69 -2.35 22.42
CA THR A 34 2.87 -3.53 21.57
C THR A 34 2.28 -4.79 22.24
N GLY A 35 1.55 -5.60 21.45
CA GLY A 35 0.90 -6.80 21.97
C GLY A 35 -0.45 -6.58 22.68
N ALA A 36 -0.92 -5.33 22.83
CA ALA A 36 -2.25 -5.03 23.39
C ALA A 36 -3.42 -5.51 22.50
N GLY A 37 -3.17 -5.75 21.20
CA GLY A 37 -4.22 -6.16 20.26
C GLY A 37 -4.83 -4.99 19.48
N LYS A 38 -4.02 -4.00 19.11
CA LYS A 38 -4.41 -2.84 18.29
C LYS A 38 -5.08 -3.24 16.97
N THR A 39 -4.49 -4.21 16.26
CA THR A 39 -5.02 -4.71 14.98
C THR A 39 -6.46 -5.18 15.11
N ARG A 40 -6.76 -5.94 16.19
CA ARG A 40 -8.13 -6.40 16.46
C ARG A 40 -9.04 -5.22 16.78
N ALA A 41 -8.60 -4.26 17.59
CA ALA A 41 -9.37 -3.05 17.90
C ALA A 41 -9.79 -2.29 16.64
N ALA A 42 -8.87 -2.15 15.67
CA ALA A 42 -9.13 -1.43 14.44
C ALA A 42 -10.00 -2.22 13.43
N LEU A 43 -9.90 -3.55 13.38
CA LEU A 43 -10.70 -4.37 12.46
C LEU A 43 -12.10 -4.73 12.99
N GLU A 44 -12.29 -4.77 14.29
CA GLU A 44 -13.59 -5.16 14.92
C GLU A 44 -14.76 -4.28 14.44
N PRO A 45 -14.67 -2.92 14.33
CA PRO A 45 -15.78 -2.13 13.83
C PRO A 45 -16.17 -2.52 12.40
N PHE A 46 -15.19 -2.78 11.53
CA PHE A 46 -15.44 -3.23 10.16
C PHE A 46 -16.15 -4.59 10.11
N VAL A 47 -15.67 -5.56 10.90
CA VAL A 47 -16.28 -6.88 11.00
C VAL A 47 -17.71 -6.82 11.57
N ARG A 48 -17.95 -6.01 12.60
CA ARG A 48 -19.28 -5.79 13.17
C ARG A 48 -20.24 -5.15 12.16
N ASN A 49 -19.79 -4.16 11.40
CA ASN A 49 -20.58 -3.52 10.36
C ASN A 49 -21.05 -4.52 9.30
N LEU A 50 -20.15 -5.41 8.85
CA LEU A 50 -20.48 -6.44 7.86
C LEU A 50 -21.43 -7.53 8.38
N ARG A 51 -21.46 -7.76 9.68
CA ARG A 51 -22.40 -8.70 10.33
C ARG A 51 -23.79 -8.12 10.58
N GLY A 52 -23.93 -6.81 10.57
CA GLY A 52 -25.18 -6.12 10.91
C GLY A 52 -26.30 -6.21 9.86
N GLY A 53 -26.06 -6.81 8.68
CA GLY A 53 -27.05 -7.00 7.61
C GLY A 53 -27.40 -5.73 6.81
N ALA A 54 -28.42 -5.78 5.97
CA ALA A 54 -28.91 -4.69 5.10
C ALA A 54 -29.63 -3.56 5.88
N GLY A 55 -29.04 -3.01 6.87
CA GLY A 55 -29.45 -1.93 7.75
C GLY A 55 -28.28 -1.51 8.62
N ALA A 56 -27.12 -2.12 8.38
CA ALA A 56 -25.87 -1.73 9.01
C ALA A 56 -25.58 -0.26 8.72
N SER A 57 -25.23 0.43 9.75
CA SER A 57 -25.02 1.87 9.83
C SER A 57 -24.40 2.46 8.55
N SER A 58 -25.08 3.42 7.91
CA SER A 58 -24.49 4.32 6.89
C SER A 58 -23.27 5.10 7.40
N ALA A 59 -22.85 4.84 8.64
CA ALA A 59 -21.75 5.51 9.32
C ALA A 59 -20.38 4.92 8.95
N LEU A 60 -20.29 3.66 8.43
CA LEU A 60 -19.02 2.99 8.13
C LEU A 60 -19.02 2.42 6.71
N PRO A 61 -17.93 2.62 5.92
CA PRO A 61 -17.78 1.99 4.62
C PRO A 61 -17.78 0.45 4.68
N VAL A 62 -18.23 -0.19 3.60
CA VAL A 62 -18.21 -1.66 3.45
C VAL A 62 -16.88 -2.20 2.94
N THR A 63 -15.93 -1.32 2.63
CA THR A 63 -14.55 -1.67 2.26
C THR A 63 -13.56 -1.09 3.26
N CYS A 64 -12.41 -1.78 3.44
CA CYS A 64 -11.37 -1.37 4.38
C CYS A 64 -9.99 -1.37 3.73
N ARG A 65 -9.19 -0.34 3.98
CA ARG A 65 -7.78 -0.21 3.58
C ARG A 65 -6.93 -0.15 4.82
N TYR A 66 -6.19 -1.23 5.06
CA TYR A 66 -5.31 -1.38 6.22
C TYR A 66 -3.87 -1.16 5.79
N ALA A 67 -3.33 0.03 6.07
CA ALA A 67 -1.99 0.41 5.68
C ALA A 67 -0.98 0.21 6.80
N VAL A 68 0.16 -0.35 6.44
CA VAL A 68 1.29 -0.66 7.32
C VAL A 68 2.60 -0.09 6.76
N PRO A 69 3.61 0.16 7.61
CA PRO A 69 4.89 0.71 7.13
C PRO A 69 5.72 -0.29 6.33
N LEU A 70 5.60 -1.59 6.60
CA LEU A 70 6.46 -2.65 6.08
C LEU A 70 5.69 -3.74 5.33
N ARG A 71 6.29 -4.26 4.25
CA ARG A 71 5.74 -5.38 3.45
C ARG A 71 5.53 -6.64 4.28
N THR A 72 6.46 -6.94 5.19
CA THR A 72 6.39 -8.11 6.08
C THR A 72 5.13 -8.10 6.94
N LEU A 73 4.74 -6.94 7.46
CA LEU A 73 3.47 -6.79 8.21
C LEU A 73 2.25 -7.01 7.32
N ALA A 74 2.25 -6.45 6.10
CA ALA A 74 1.15 -6.67 5.16
C ALA A 74 1.00 -8.16 4.82
N ASN A 75 2.12 -8.87 4.62
CA ASN A 75 2.14 -10.31 4.36
C ASN A 75 1.58 -11.10 5.54
N GLN A 76 2.03 -10.78 6.75
CA GLN A 76 1.58 -11.43 7.99
C GLN A 76 0.07 -11.23 8.20
N PHE A 77 -0.40 -9.99 8.16
CA PHE A 77 -1.83 -9.70 8.38
C PHE A 77 -2.71 -10.31 7.29
N PHE A 78 -2.26 -10.33 6.04
CA PHE A 78 -2.95 -11.03 4.98
C PHE A 78 -3.09 -12.53 5.29
N ALA A 79 -1.99 -13.20 5.69
CA ALA A 79 -2.02 -14.61 6.04
C ALA A 79 -2.96 -14.91 7.24
N GLU A 80 -2.93 -14.07 8.28
CA GLU A 80 -3.79 -14.21 9.47
C GLU A 80 -5.29 -13.98 9.20
N HIS A 81 -5.62 -13.25 8.13
CA HIS A 81 -7.01 -12.84 7.84
C HIS A 81 -7.53 -13.36 6.49
N ALA A 82 -6.78 -14.20 5.79
CA ALA A 82 -7.17 -14.72 4.47
C ALA A 82 -8.56 -15.40 4.45
N ASP A 83 -8.97 -16.03 5.57
CA ASP A 83 -10.25 -16.69 5.75
C ASP A 83 -11.35 -15.79 6.36
N LEU A 84 -11.12 -14.47 6.45
CA LEU A 84 -12.03 -13.56 7.17
C LEU A 84 -13.45 -13.58 6.61
N ALA A 85 -13.63 -13.64 5.28
CA ALA A 85 -14.95 -13.74 4.66
C ALA A 85 -15.75 -14.96 5.18
N ALA A 86 -15.10 -16.13 5.20
CA ALA A 86 -15.72 -17.36 5.71
C ALA A 86 -16.00 -17.30 7.22
N ARG A 87 -15.17 -16.61 7.99
CA ARG A 87 -15.41 -16.38 9.43
C ARG A 87 -16.60 -15.45 9.70
N ILE A 88 -16.75 -14.42 8.85
CA ILE A 88 -17.91 -13.51 8.95
C ILE A 88 -19.17 -14.26 8.59
N ASP A 89 -19.20 -14.97 7.46
CA ASP A 89 -20.40 -15.65 6.94
C ASP A 89 -20.85 -16.80 7.86
N ARG A 90 -19.94 -17.52 8.52
CA ARG A 90 -20.25 -18.54 9.53
C ARG A 90 -20.90 -17.96 10.79
N ALA A 91 -20.53 -16.75 11.17
CA ALA A 91 -21.07 -16.11 12.38
C ALA A 91 -22.43 -15.45 12.13
N SER A 92 -22.61 -14.84 10.96
CA SER A 92 -23.87 -14.23 10.50
C SER A 92 -23.79 -14.06 8.97
N PRO A 93 -24.79 -14.56 8.21
CA PRO A 93 -24.79 -14.39 6.76
C PRO A 93 -24.62 -12.93 6.37
N SER A 94 -23.51 -12.62 5.67
CA SER A 94 -23.23 -11.28 5.19
C SER A 94 -23.51 -11.16 3.69
N VAL A 95 -24.50 -10.35 3.31
CA VAL A 95 -24.83 -10.08 1.92
C VAL A 95 -23.61 -9.55 1.17
N ILE A 96 -22.84 -8.67 1.81
CA ILE A 96 -21.63 -8.05 1.21
C ILE A 96 -20.53 -9.09 1.00
N ALA A 97 -20.20 -9.90 2.00
CA ALA A 97 -19.16 -10.94 1.86
C ALA A 97 -19.52 -11.95 0.76
N ARG A 98 -20.79 -12.30 0.63
CA ARG A 98 -21.29 -13.19 -0.43
C ARG A 98 -21.22 -12.55 -1.81
N SER A 99 -21.52 -11.24 -1.95
CA SER A 99 -21.46 -10.56 -3.24
C SER A 99 -20.06 -10.60 -3.84
N TYR A 100 -18.99 -10.56 -3.04
CA TYR A 100 -17.62 -10.77 -3.51
C TYR A 100 -17.40 -12.18 -4.06
N ALA A 101 -17.91 -13.20 -3.39
CA ALA A 101 -17.80 -14.59 -3.84
C ALA A 101 -18.59 -14.82 -5.13
N ASP A 102 -19.80 -14.29 -5.23
CA ASP A 102 -20.67 -14.40 -6.41
C ASP A 102 -20.05 -13.72 -7.65
N GLN A 103 -19.35 -12.60 -7.43
CA GLN A 103 -18.62 -11.88 -8.49
C GLN A 103 -17.19 -12.44 -8.70
N LYS A 104 -16.77 -13.49 -8.00
CA LYS A 104 -15.43 -14.06 -7.99
C LYS A 104 -14.33 -13.04 -7.66
N LEU A 105 -14.64 -12.05 -6.85
CA LEU A 105 -13.71 -11.08 -6.33
C LEU A 105 -13.07 -11.59 -5.04
N LYS A 106 -11.82 -11.18 -4.80
CA LYS A 106 -11.16 -11.44 -3.52
C LYS A 106 -11.78 -10.56 -2.44
N PHE A 107 -12.26 -11.14 -1.35
CA PHE A 107 -12.71 -10.34 -0.20
C PHE A 107 -11.51 -9.79 0.59
N VAL A 108 -10.46 -10.60 0.79
CA VAL A 108 -9.20 -10.18 1.40
C VAL A 108 -8.10 -10.22 0.36
N ALA A 109 -7.36 -9.14 0.22
CA ALA A 109 -6.25 -9.01 -0.73
C ALA A 109 -5.05 -8.29 -0.12
N GLN A 110 -3.93 -8.36 -0.82
CA GLN A 110 -2.69 -7.73 -0.45
C GLN A 110 -2.20 -6.83 -1.57
N GLN A 111 -1.74 -5.61 -1.20
CA GLN A 111 -1.20 -4.65 -2.16
C GLN A 111 0.13 -4.09 -1.65
N THR A 112 1.23 -4.62 -2.18
CA THR A 112 2.61 -4.21 -1.85
C THR A 112 3.44 -4.05 -3.12
N GLY A 113 4.69 -3.59 -3.00
CA GLY A 113 5.59 -3.51 -4.15
C GLY A 113 5.94 -4.86 -4.77
N GLU A 114 5.85 -5.97 -4.00
CA GLU A 114 6.15 -7.33 -4.46
C GLU A 114 4.88 -8.10 -4.87
N ARG A 115 3.77 -7.86 -4.19
CA ARG A 115 2.49 -8.52 -4.45
C ARG A 115 1.43 -7.48 -4.75
N GLN A 116 0.94 -7.52 -5.97
CA GLN A 116 -0.06 -6.60 -6.49
C GLN A 116 -1.37 -7.34 -6.73
N ASP A 117 -1.94 -7.89 -5.65
CA ASP A 117 -3.16 -8.68 -5.73
C ASP A 117 -4.41 -7.82 -5.90
N ASP A 118 -4.34 -6.54 -5.54
CA ASP A 118 -5.46 -5.60 -5.60
C ASP A 118 -5.01 -4.20 -6.06
N PRO A 119 -4.48 -4.08 -7.28
CA PRO A 119 -3.89 -2.83 -7.76
C PRO A 119 -4.91 -1.70 -7.96
N GLN A 120 -6.21 -2.02 -8.01
CA GLN A 120 -7.32 -1.06 -8.15
C GLN A 120 -8.07 -0.80 -6.84
N PHE A 121 -7.67 -1.45 -5.74
CA PHE A 121 -8.34 -1.38 -4.44
C PHE A 121 -9.83 -1.78 -4.53
N GLU A 122 -10.09 -2.96 -5.10
CA GLU A 122 -11.43 -3.52 -5.26
C GLU A 122 -11.82 -4.49 -4.13
N ALA A 123 -10.86 -5.08 -3.44
CA ALA A 123 -11.14 -6.06 -2.39
C ALA A 123 -11.91 -5.42 -1.22
N GLY A 124 -12.69 -6.22 -0.51
CA GLY A 124 -13.38 -5.79 0.70
C GLY A 124 -12.42 -5.32 1.79
N LEU A 125 -11.34 -6.08 2.00
CA LEU A 125 -10.23 -5.72 2.88
C LEU A 125 -8.91 -5.84 2.14
N THR A 126 -8.17 -4.72 2.03
CA THR A 126 -6.84 -4.70 1.44
C THR A 126 -5.79 -4.38 2.49
N PHE A 127 -4.87 -5.33 2.76
CA PHE A 127 -3.64 -5.04 3.51
C PHE A 127 -2.60 -4.48 2.55
N CYS A 128 -2.16 -3.25 2.78
CA CYS A 128 -1.25 -2.56 1.87
C CYS A 128 -0.11 -1.86 2.60
N THR A 129 0.98 -1.56 1.89
CA THR A 129 1.97 -0.62 2.43
C THR A 129 1.47 0.82 2.28
N ILE A 130 1.92 1.69 3.17
CA ILE A 130 1.53 3.12 3.12
C ILE A 130 1.85 3.75 1.77
N ASP A 131 2.96 3.38 1.13
CA ASP A 131 3.32 3.89 -0.19
C ASP A 131 2.26 3.56 -1.25
N GLN A 132 1.69 2.34 -1.20
CA GLN A 132 0.62 1.91 -2.12
C GLN A 132 -0.68 2.67 -1.87
N LEU A 133 -1.04 2.88 -0.59
CA LEU A 133 -2.22 3.65 -0.22
C LEU A 133 -2.11 5.11 -0.69
N LEU A 134 -0.99 5.77 -0.40
CA LEU A 134 -0.76 7.16 -0.81
C LEU A 134 -0.66 7.30 -2.33
N ALA A 135 0.03 6.36 -3.01
CA ALA A 135 0.08 6.35 -4.47
C ALA A 135 -1.32 6.23 -5.09
N ALA A 136 -2.17 5.39 -4.51
CA ALA A 136 -3.55 5.27 -4.96
C ALA A 136 -4.34 6.56 -4.73
N PHE A 137 -4.21 7.19 -3.55
CA PHE A 137 -4.89 8.44 -3.22
C PHE A 137 -4.43 9.61 -4.09
N VAL A 138 -3.13 9.75 -4.32
CA VAL A 138 -2.56 10.84 -5.13
C VAL A 138 -2.74 10.60 -6.65
N GLY A 139 -3.10 9.38 -7.06
CA GLY A 139 -3.33 9.02 -8.47
C GLY A 139 -2.06 8.59 -9.21
N ILE A 140 -1.07 8.01 -8.51
CA ILE A 140 0.16 7.48 -9.12
C ILE A 140 -0.06 6.06 -9.65
N PRO A 141 0.52 5.69 -10.82
CA PRO A 141 0.26 4.40 -11.49
C PRO A 141 1.07 3.21 -10.93
N TYR A 142 1.23 3.07 -9.61
CA TYR A 142 1.86 1.88 -9.05
C TYR A 142 0.96 0.65 -9.25
N GLY A 143 1.47 -0.37 -9.94
CA GLY A 143 0.77 -1.63 -10.19
C GLY A 143 -0.31 -1.59 -11.28
N VAL A 144 -0.59 -0.42 -11.86
CA VAL A 144 -1.51 -0.24 -12.99
C VAL A 144 -0.87 0.65 -14.05
N GLY A 145 -1.36 0.58 -15.30
CA GLY A 145 -0.97 1.53 -16.34
C GLY A 145 -1.53 2.93 -16.05
N MET A 146 -0.90 3.97 -16.63
CA MET A 146 -1.36 5.37 -16.53
C MET A 146 -2.85 5.53 -16.79
N ARG A 147 -3.39 4.76 -17.73
CA ARG A 147 -4.81 4.80 -18.10
C ARG A 147 -5.78 4.41 -16.99
N GLN A 148 -5.32 3.74 -15.94
CA GLN A 148 -6.16 3.20 -14.86
C GLN A 148 -6.02 3.97 -13.53
N THR A 149 -5.26 5.05 -13.49
CA THR A 149 -4.99 5.78 -12.24
C THR A 149 -6.23 6.42 -11.63
N ASN A 150 -7.19 6.85 -12.46
CA ASN A 150 -8.44 7.45 -11.98
C ASN A 150 -9.38 6.48 -11.24
N LEU A 151 -9.14 5.16 -11.31
CA LEU A 151 -9.90 4.18 -10.53
C LEU A 151 -9.53 4.15 -9.05
N LYS A 152 -8.26 4.46 -8.73
CA LYS A 152 -7.70 4.20 -7.40
C LYS A 152 -8.15 5.20 -6.34
N VAL A 153 -8.27 6.49 -6.70
CA VAL A 153 -8.53 7.58 -5.76
C VAL A 153 -9.80 7.32 -4.94
N ALA A 154 -10.90 6.98 -5.61
CA ALA A 154 -12.16 6.67 -4.93
C ALA A 154 -12.13 5.33 -4.19
N GLY A 155 -11.24 4.40 -4.56
CA GLY A 155 -10.99 3.17 -3.81
C GLY A 155 -10.38 3.40 -2.43
N VAL A 156 -9.80 4.59 -2.20
CA VAL A 156 -9.25 5.01 -0.91
C VAL A 156 -10.29 5.82 -0.13
N PHE A 157 -10.81 6.91 -0.68
CA PHE A 157 -11.69 7.80 0.09
C PHE A 157 -13.09 7.23 0.37
N GLY A 158 -13.54 6.26 -0.40
CA GLY A 158 -14.77 5.51 -0.13
C GLY A 158 -14.63 4.38 0.89
N SER A 159 -13.46 4.24 1.54
CA SER A 159 -13.14 3.11 2.41
C SER A 159 -12.92 3.53 3.87
N TYR A 160 -13.08 2.57 4.78
CA TYR A 160 -12.58 2.65 6.13
C TYR A 160 -11.05 2.50 6.12
N ILE A 161 -10.33 3.48 6.68
CA ILE A 161 -8.87 3.55 6.60
C ILE A 161 -8.26 3.23 7.96
N VAL A 162 -7.35 2.28 7.99
CA VAL A 162 -6.53 1.98 9.16
C VAL A 162 -5.07 2.30 8.83
N LEU A 163 -4.46 3.19 9.60
CA LEU A 163 -3.04 3.52 9.52
C LEU A 163 -2.33 2.94 10.74
N ASP A 164 -1.63 1.82 10.55
CA ASP A 164 -0.95 1.12 11.63
C ASP A 164 0.53 1.52 11.73
N GLU A 165 1.05 1.55 12.97
CA GLU A 165 2.42 1.95 13.29
C GLU A 165 2.84 3.25 12.58
N TRP A 166 1.96 4.27 12.62
CA TRP A 166 2.11 5.51 11.87
C TRP A 166 3.42 6.25 12.14
N HIS A 167 3.99 6.10 13.34
CA HIS A 167 5.27 6.67 13.72
C HIS A 167 6.47 6.18 12.85
N LEU A 168 6.34 5.03 12.19
CA LEU A 168 7.35 4.48 11.28
C LEU A 168 7.23 4.99 9.83
N TYR A 169 6.20 5.79 9.54
CA TYR A 169 6.08 6.36 8.20
C TYR A 169 7.19 7.38 7.97
N PRO A 170 7.87 7.36 6.81
CA PRO A 170 9.00 8.22 6.55
C PRO A 170 8.68 9.71 6.75
N LEU A 171 9.53 10.39 7.50
CA LEU A 171 9.63 11.84 7.55
C LEU A 171 10.81 12.25 6.68
N ARG A 172 10.66 13.31 5.89
CA ARG A 172 11.79 13.97 5.26
C ARG A 172 12.40 14.94 6.25
N SER A 173 13.68 14.77 6.61
CA SER A 173 14.37 15.72 7.45
C SER A 173 14.51 17.05 6.69
N LEU A 174 14.03 18.13 7.30
CA LEU A 174 14.23 19.50 6.82
C LEU A 174 15.70 19.87 7.03
N GLY A 175 16.58 19.50 6.11
CA GLY A 175 17.96 20.01 6.08
C GLY A 175 17.96 21.52 5.90
N LYS A 176 18.88 22.24 6.58
CA LYS A 176 18.96 23.71 6.62
C LYS A 176 19.06 24.42 5.25
N GLU A 177 19.24 23.69 4.15
CA GLU A 177 19.50 24.26 2.81
C GLU A 177 18.55 23.81 1.70
N GLN A 178 17.52 23.01 1.98
CA GLN A 178 16.59 22.58 0.92
C GLN A 178 15.21 23.18 1.10
N ARG A 179 14.82 23.90 0.07
CA ARG A 179 13.55 24.54 -0.25
C ARG A 179 12.32 24.07 0.53
N GLN A 180 11.55 25.04 1.01
CA GLN A 180 10.15 24.92 1.42
C GLN A 180 9.42 23.88 0.59
N GLY A 181 8.76 22.91 1.24
CA GLY A 181 7.77 22.03 0.59
C GLY A 181 8.08 20.54 0.54
N SER A 182 9.01 19.99 1.34
CA SER A 182 9.25 18.55 1.32
C SER A 182 8.42 17.81 2.36
N SER A 183 7.33 17.19 1.92
CA SER A 183 6.48 16.32 2.71
C SER A 183 6.85 14.85 2.48
N GLY A 184 7.15 14.09 3.53
CA GLY A 184 7.27 12.63 3.45
C GLY A 184 5.92 11.94 3.66
N ALA A 185 5.88 10.61 3.57
CA ALA A 185 4.65 9.81 3.70
C ALA A 185 3.86 10.12 4.99
N ARG A 186 4.53 10.49 6.08
CA ARG A 186 3.88 10.89 7.33
C ARG A 186 3.04 12.17 7.16
N ALA A 187 3.61 13.23 6.59
CA ALA A 187 2.89 14.48 6.36
C ALA A 187 1.80 14.33 5.30
N THR A 188 2.06 13.57 4.22
CA THR A 188 1.08 13.32 3.16
C THR A 188 -0.10 12.49 3.66
N SER A 189 0.13 11.45 4.48
CA SER A 189 -0.97 10.68 5.08
C SER A 189 -1.82 11.52 6.04
N LEU A 190 -1.20 12.43 6.79
CA LEU A 190 -1.91 13.35 7.66
C LEU A 190 -2.74 14.37 6.84
N ALA A 191 -2.17 14.91 5.75
CA ALA A 191 -2.88 15.78 4.83
C ALA A 191 -4.06 15.05 4.17
N MET A 192 -3.89 13.79 3.75
CA MET A 192 -4.95 12.93 3.24
C MET A 192 -6.09 12.80 4.25
N LEU A 193 -5.81 12.42 5.49
CA LEU A 193 -6.84 12.27 6.52
C LEU A 193 -7.55 13.59 6.82
N ALA A 194 -6.80 14.71 6.86
CA ALA A 194 -7.36 16.04 7.06
C ALA A 194 -8.28 16.46 5.90
N MET A 195 -7.87 16.23 4.65
CA MET A 195 -8.70 16.48 3.45
C MET A 195 -9.99 15.64 3.51
N LEU A 196 -9.89 14.37 3.87
CA LEU A 196 -11.06 13.50 4.02
C LEU A 196 -11.97 13.96 5.17
N HIS A 197 -11.40 14.43 6.26
CA HIS A 197 -12.17 14.99 7.39
C HIS A 197 -12.96 16.25 6.98
N GLU A 198 -12.31 17.18 6.28
CA GLU A 198 -12.94 18.41 5.74
C GLU A 198 -14.13 18.10 4.83
N GLN A 199 -14.04 17.04 4.04
CA GLN A 199 -15.09 16.59 3.13
C GLN A 199 -16.09 15.60 3.78
N ARG A 200 -16.02 15.38 5.09
CA ARG A 200 -16.83 14.41 5.84
C ARG A 200 -16.74 12.96 5.31
N LEU A 201 -15.74 12.68 4.48
CA LEU A 201 -15.45 11.35 3.92
C LEU A 201 -14.59 10.50 4.86
N ALA A 202 -13.94 11.11 5.86
CA ALA A 202 -13.05 10.40 6.76
C ALA A 202 -13.79 9.38 7.63
N ARG A 203 -13.31 8.15 7.59
CA ARG A 203 -13.57 7.13 8.59
C ARG A 203 -12.29 6.35 8.78
N PHE A 204 -11.60 6.59 9.91
CA PHE A 204 -10.28 6.02 10.11
C PHE A 204 -9.98 5.69 11.58
N VAL A 205 -9.01 4.78 11.74
CA VAL A 205 -8.25 4.58 12.97
C VAL A 205 -6.77 4.79 12.66
N LEU A 206 -6.14 5.75 13.32
CA LEU A 206 -4.70 5.99 13.28
C LEU A 206 -4.09 5.40 14.54
N MET A 207 -3.16 4.43 14.40
CA MET A 207 -2.61 3.68 15.52
C MET A 207 -1.13 3.92 15.69
N THR A 208 -0.72 3.99 16.96
CA THR A 208 0.67 4.11 17.36
C THR A 208 0.90 3.50 18.74
N ALA A 209 2.14 3.16 19.05
CA ALA A 209 2.57 2.78 20.40
C ALA A 209 3.46 3.86 21.04
N THR A 210 4.06 4.77 20.26
CA THR A 210 5.27 5.50 20.66
C THR A 210 5.24 6.98 20.28
N PHE A 211 4.16 7.69 20.62
CA PHE A 211 4.07 9.15 20.45
C PHE A 211 4.02 9.89 21.77
N SER A 212 4.53 11.12 21.78
CA SER A 212 4.34 12.01 22.91
C SER A 212 2.86 12.36 23.09
N THR A 213 2.47 12.58 24.32
CA THR A 213 1.12 13.05 24.69
C THR A 213 0.75 14.32 23.90
N THR A 214 1.73 15.22 23.67
CA THR A 214 1.54 16.43 22.87
C THR A 214 1.15 16.13 21.42
N LEU A 215 1.83 15.17 20.77
CA LEU A 215 1.51 14.79 19.39
C LEU A 215 0.14 14.09 19.30
N LEU A 216 -0.18 13.22 20.24
CA LEU A 216 -1.45 12.50 20.27
C LEU A 216 -2.65 13.46 20.34
N HIS A 217 -2.63 14.43 21.26
CA HIS A 217 -3.67 15.44 21.35
C HIS A 217 -3.70 16.33 20.10
N GLY A 218 -2.54 16.80 19.62
CA GLY A 218 -2.48 17.61 18.39
C GLY A 218 -3.02 16.91 17.16
N LEU A 219 -2.82 15.59 17.02
CA LEU A 219 -3.40 14.79 15.94
C LEU A 219 -4.92 14.64 16.10
N ALA A 220 -5.39 14.37 17.31
CA ALA A 220 -6.82 14.23 17.60
C ALA A 220 -7.56 15.53 17.27
N ASP A 221 -7.06 16.67 17.73
CA ASP A 221 -7.62 18.00 17.46
C ASP A 221 -7.61 18.33 15.95
N LEU A 222 -6.46 18.11 15.29
CA LEU A 222 -6.31 18.42 13.87
C LEU A 222 -7.26 17.61 12.96
N LEU A 223 -7.51 16.36 13.33
CA LEU A 223 -8.30 15.41 12.55
C LEU A 223 -9.75 15.29 13.02
N GLY A 224 -10.15 16.02 14.05
CA GLY A 224 -11.47 15.89 14.67
C GLY A 224 -11.75 14.46 15.12
N ALA A 225 -10.72 13.80 15.70
CA ALA A 225 -10.77 12.42 16.11
C ALA A 225 -10.81 12.31 17.64
N GLU A 226 -11.42 11.22 18.13
CA GLU A 226 -11.35 10.88 19.55
C GLU A 226 -10.01 10.22 19.87
N LEU A 227 -9.36 10.68 20.93
CA LEU A 227 -8.15 10.03 21.44
C LEU A 227 -8.55 8.88 22.35
N GLU A 228 -8.24 7.65 21.94
CA GLU A 228 -8.44 6.46 22.74
C GLU A 228 -7.09 5.90 23.20
N SER A 229 -6.97 5.73 24.50
CA SER A 229 -5.82 5.10 25.12
C SER A 229 -6.28 4.00 26.08
N LEU A 230 -5.35 3.21 26.61
CA LEU A 230 -5.66 2.23 27.64
C LEU A 230 -6.14 2.96 28.90
N ARG A 231 -7.41 2.93 29.16
CA ARG A 231 -8.02 3.39 30.40
C ARG A 231 -9.30 2.58 30.61
N GLU A 232 -9.44 1.92 31.73
CA GLU A 232 -10.76 1.50 32.18
C GLU A 232 -11.44 2.66 32.90
N GLU A 233 -12.77 2.72 32.83
CA GLU A 233 -13.52 3.60 33.70
C GLU A 233 -13.21 3.23 35.16
N PRO A 234 -12.90 4.25 36.03
CA PRO A 234 -12.64 3.98 37.41
C PRO A 234 -13.82 3.27 38.05
N ARG A 235 -13.57 2.21 38.81
CA ARG A 235 -14.57 1.59 39.69
C ARG A 235 -14.83 2.51 40.89
N ASP A 236 -15.94 2.31 41.59
CA ASP A 236 -16.26 3.11 42.76
C ASP A 236 -15.06 3.20 43.73
N GLY A 237 -14.60 4.44 43.96
CA GLY A 237 -13.46 4.74 44.82
C GLY A 237 -12.09 4.63 44.18
N GLU A 238 -11.99 4.32 42.87
CA GLU A 238 -10.75 4.19 42.12
C GLU A 238 -10.42 5.48 41.35
N THR A 239 -9.16 5.87 41.30
CA THR A 239 -8.71 6.97 40.46
C THR A 239 -8.52 6.52 39.00
N ALA A 240 -8.53 7.44 38.01
CA ALA A 240 -8.25 7.14 36.62
C ALA A 240 -6.86 6.49 36.44
N GLU A 241 -5.87 6.85 37.27
CA GLU A 241 -4.54 6.24 37.24
C GLU A 241 -4.55 4.79 37.74
N GLN A 242 -5.35 4.50 38.77
CA GLN A 242 -5.50 3.12 39.27
C GLN A 242 -6.23 2.22 38.27
N ALA A 243 -7.27 2.75 37.60
CA ALA A 243 -7.96 2.05 36.53
C ALA A 243 -7.02 1.75 35.34
N PHE A 244 -6.20 2.74 34.94
CA PHE A 244 -5.18 2.57 33.91
C PHE A 244 -4.15 1.47 34.28
N ARG A 245 -3.62 1.51 35.49
CA ARG A 245 -2.66 0.50 35.96
C ARG A 245 -3.27 -0.89 35.97
N ARG A 246 -4.53 -1.02 36.35
CA ARG A 246 -5.25 -2.31 36.34
C ARG A 246 -5.40 -2.88 34.92
N GLU A 247 -5.92 -2.09 33.97
CA GLU A 247 -6.07 -2.54 32.57
C GLU A 247 -4.71 -2.93 31.97
N PHE A 248 -3.67 -2.16 32.30
CA PHE A 248 -2.32 -2.44 31.85
C PHE A 248 -1.76 -3.75 32.45
N GLN A 249 -1.96 -3.98 33.74
CA GLN A 249 -1.52 -5.22 34.40
C GLN A 249 -2.20 -6.46 33.82
N GLU A 250 -3.49 -6.36 33.49
CA GLU A 250 -4.22 -7.43 32.79
C GLU A 250 -3.62 -7.71 31.39
N ILE A 251 -3.27 -6.65 30.63
CA ILE A 251 -2.62 -6.79 29.34
C ILE A 251 -1.20 -7.33 29.47
N ALA A 252 -0.48 -6.88 30.48
CA ALA A 252 0.88 -7.34 30.76
C ALA A 252 0.93 -8.84 31.10
N GLY A 253 -0.14 -9.40 31.68
CA GLY A 253 -0.21 -10.84 31.96
C GLY A 253 0.92 -11.34 32.85
N GLY A 254 1.39 -10.52 33.81
CA GLY A 254 2.49 -10.85 34.72
C GLY A 254 3.91 -10.76 34.11
N ARG A 255 4.07 -10.26 32.90
CA ARG A 255 5.40 -9.98 32.31
C ARG A 255 6.08 -8.82 33.05
N ALA A 256 7.40 -8.88 33.16
CA ALA A 256 8.21 -7.81 33.78
C ALA A 256 9.49 -7.56 32.97
N ARG A 257 9.81 -6.31 32.73
CA ARG A 257 11.04 -5.90 32.08
C ARG A 257 11.78 -4.89 32.98
N THR A 258 13.11 -4.95 32.92
CA THR A 258 13.99 -3.92 33.45
C THR A 258 14.81 -3.34 32.32
N VAL A 259 15.23 -2.08 32.44
CA VAL A 259 16.19 -1.44 31.55
C VAL A 259 17.40 -0.99 32.35
N GLN A 260 18.58 -1.09 31.76
CA GLN A 260 19.85 -0.67 32.35
C GLN A 260 20.74 -0.04 31.29
N ARG A 261 21.36 1.11 31.61
CA ARG A 261 22.40 1.73 30.78
C ARG A 261 23.77 1.16 31.15
N HIS A 262 24.62 0.93 30.13
CA HIS A 262 26.02 0.53 30.29
C HIS A 262 26.96 1.68 29.95
N PRO A 263 28.13 1.77 30.63
CA PRO A 263 29.06 2.87 30.40
C PRO A 263 29.96 2.68 29.16
N ARG A 264 30.17 1.41 28.71
CA ARG A 264 31.02 1.07 27.57
C ARG A 264 30.20 0.74 26.31
N PRO A 265 30.76 0.99 25.10
CA PRO A 265 30.11 0.59 23.88
C PRO A 265 29.83 -0.92 23.79
N LEU A 266 28.79 -1.30 23.01
CA LEU A 266 28.40 -2.69 22.79
C LEU A 266 29.55 -3.52 22.22
N GLU A 267 30.31 -2.99 21.26
CA GLU A 267 31.42 -3.69 20.59
C GLU A 267 32.55 -4.07 21.54
N GLU A 268 32.75 -3.31 22.62
CA GLU A 268 33.73 -3.58 23.69
C GLU A 268 33.18 -4.55 24.74
N SER A 269 31.88 -4.77 24.80
CA SER A 269 31.19 -5.57 25.82
C SER A 269 30.77 -6.95 25.36
N LEU A 270 31.16 -7.39 24.13
CA LEU A 270 30.68 -8.65 23.53
C LEU A 270 31.10 -9.90 24.31
N GLU A 271 32.24 -9.89 25.01
CA GLU A 271 32.65 -11.01 25.87
C GLU A 271 31.73 -11.15 27.09
N GLU A 272 31.31 -10.03 27.65
CA GLU A 272 30.34 -9.97 28.77
C GLU A 272 28.95 -10.41 28.33
N VAL A 273 28.51 -9.96 27.14
CA VAL A 273 27.24 -10.39 26.52
C VAL A 273 27.22 -11.90 26.33
N LEU A 274 28.29 -12.46 25.76
CA LEU A 274 28.41 -13.90 25.58
C LEU A 274 28.47 -14.64 26.90
N GLY A 275 29.24 -14.13 27.90
CA GLY A 275 29.37 -14.69 29.25
C GLY A 275 28.00 -14.77 29.93
N GLY A 276 27.23 -13.67 29.96
CA GLY A 276 25.87 -13.63 30.50
C GLY A 276 24.91 -14.60 29.78
N HIS A 277 25.01 -14.70 28.44
CA HIS A 277 24.23 -15.70 27.72
C HIS A 277 24.56 -17.14 28.13
N MET A 278 25.85 -17.46 28.30
CA MET A 278 26.30 -18.80 28.71
C MET A 278 25.88 -19.19 30.13
N GLU A 279 25.65 -18.23 31.02
CA GLU A 279 25.07 -18.48 32.34
C GLU A 279 23.63 -18.95 32.26
N HIS A 280 22.83 -18.41 31.37
CA HIS A 280 21.40 -18.68 31.25
C HIS A 280 21.05 -19.68 30.14
N ARG A 281 21.84 -19.74 29.06
CA ARG A 281 21.66 -20.60 27.88
C ARG A 281 20.24 -20.57 27.31
N ASP A 282 19.62 -19.37 27.29
CA ASP A 282 18.25 -19.16 26.81
C ASP A 282 18.30 -18.41 25.47
N SER A 283 17.76 -17.22 25.41
CA SER A 283 17.66 -16.39 24.19
C SER A 283 18.18 -14.96 24.45
N THR A 284 19.07 -14.54 23.58
CA THR A 284 19.64 -13.20 23.60
C THR A 284 19.49 -12.53 22.25
N LEU A 285 19.07 -11.26 22.23
CA LEU A 285 18.97 -10.43 21.04
C LEU A 285 19.95 -9.27 21.14
N VAL A 286 20.83 -9.14 20.15
CA VAL A 286 21.83 -8.08 20.05
C VAL A 286 21.44 -7.16 18.86
N LEU A 287 21.19 -5.88 19.13
CA LEU A 287 20.70 -4.92 18.16
C LEU A 287 21.70 -3.83 17.84
N CYS A 288 22.11 -3.76 16.58
CA CYS A 288 22.98 -2.73 16.04
C CYS A 288 22.20 -1.78 15.14
N ASN A 289 22.58 -0.49 15.12
CA ASN A 289 21.91 0.53 14.33
C ASN A 289 22.20 0.45 12.83
N THR A 290 23.30 -0.18 12.44
CA THR A 290 23.69 -0.31 11.03
C THR A 290 24.00 -1.77 10.67
N VAL A 291 23.81 -2.12 9.39
CA VAL A 291 24.09 -3.47 8.90
C VAL A 291 25.57 -3.83 9.07
N ASP A 292 26.48 -2.90 8.79
CA ASP A 292 27.91 -3.15 8.90
C ASP A 292 28.34 -3.44 10.36
N ARG A 293 27.74 -2.76 11.35
CA ARG A 293 28.00 -3.07 12.78
C ARG A 293 27.41 -4.42 13.16
N ALA A 294 26.19 -4.72 12.71
CA ALA A 294 25.58 -6.03 12.97
C ALA A 294 26.43 -7.19 12.40
N GLN A 295 26.96 -7.04 11.17
CA GLN A 295 27.82 -8.04 10.56
C GLN A 295 29.14 -8.22 11.34
N ARG A 296 29.79 -7.14 11.76
CA ARG A 296 31.02 -7.20 12.59
C ARG A 296 30.75 -7.83 13.97
N THR A 297 29.66 -7.41 14.63
CA THR A 297 29.23 -8.01 15.91
C THR A 297 28.97 -9.51 15.77
N TYR A 298 28.30 -9.95 14.70
CA TYR A 298 28.08 -11.37 14.43
C TYR A 298 29.38 -12.13 14.23
N LEU A 299 30.31 -11.61 13.41
CA LEU A 299 31.62 -12.24 13.18
C LEU A 299 32.44 -12.34 14.47
N ARG A 300 32.45 -11.29 15.30
CA ARG A 300 33.16 -11.29 16.58
C ARG A 300 32.52 -12.26 17.58
N LEU A 301 31.21 -12.31 17.71
CA LEU A 301 30.54 -13.31 18.55
C LEU A 301 30.81 -14.73 18.09
N ARG A 302 30.87 -14.99 16.77
CA ARG A 302 31.22 -16.29 16.20
C ARG A 302 32.64 -16.70 16.59
N GLU A 303 33.59 -15.80 16.48
CA GLU A 303 34.98 -16.03 16.93
C GLU A 303 35.03 -16.34 18.44
N LEU A 304 34.41 -15.49 19.26
CA LEU A 304 34.38 -15.68 20.72
C LEU A 304 33.67 -16.96 21.14
N SER A 305 32.60 -17.35 20.44
CA SER A 305 31.81 -18.56 20.73
C SER A 305 32.58 -19.85 20.43
N ALA A 306 33.56 -19.83 19.51
CA ALA A 306 34.32 -21.00 19.12
C ALA A 306 35.03 -21.67 20.31
N ARG A 307 35.37 -20.94 21.37
CA ARG A 307 35.99 -21.44 22.61
C ARG A 307 35.09 -22.40 23.41
N TYR A 308 33.77 -22.36 23.20
CA TYR A 308 32.81 -23.20 23.92
C TYR A 308 32.54 -24.53 23.21
N GLY A 309 33.10 -24.74 22.00
CA GLY A 309 32.97 -26.01 21.26
C GLY A 309 31.51 -26.42 21.06
N PRO A 310 31.13 -27.67 21.45
CA PRO A 310 29.76 -28.16 21.28
C PRO A 310 28.69 -27.41 22.12
N GLU A 311 29.11 -26.70 23.14
CA GLU A 311 28.21 -25.92 24.03
C GLU A 311 27.99 -24.51 23.55
N ALA A 312 28.64 -24.10 22.45
CA ALA A 312 28.48 -22.77 21.89
C ALA A 312 27.01 -22.48 21.53
N PRO A 313 26.52 -21.23 21.72
CA PRO A 313 25.19 -20.85 21.31
C PRO A 313 25.06 -20.91 19.79
N GLN A 314 23.86 -21.21 19.30
CA GLN A 314 23.53 -20.96 17.91
C GLN A 314 23.53 -19.45 17.66
N LEU A 315 24.20 -19.04 16.58
CA LEU A 315 24.23 -17.64 16.16
C LEU A 315 23.39 -17.44 14.90
N LEU A 316 22.55 -16.41 14.88
CA LEU A 316 21.75 -16.02 13.73
C LEU A 316 21.87 -14.53 13.49
N LEU A 317 22.09 -14.12 12.25
CA LEU A 317 22.13 -12.71 11.83
C LEU A 317 20.91 -12.37 11.00
N LEU A 318 20.28 -11.21 11.23
CA LEU A 318 19.13 -10.73 10.46
C LEU A 318 19.20 -9.23 10.15
N HIS A 319 19.25 -8.88 8.87
CA HIS A 319 19.22 -7.48 8.39
C HIS A 319 18.65 -7.36 6.97
N ALA A 320 18.55 -6.13 6.45
CA ALA A 320 17.91 -5.83 5.17
C ALA A 320 18.67 -6.35 3.93
N ARG A 321 19.97 -6.72 4.07
CA ARG A 321 20.84 -7.13 2.95
C ARG A 321 20.91 -8.66 2.79
N PHE A 322 19.88 -9.40 3.17
CA PHE A 322 19.70 -10.81 2.83
C PHE A 322 18.85 -10.94 1.57
N SER A 323 19.02 -12.05 0.86
CA SER A 323 18.10 -12.45 -0.18
C SER A 323 16.68 -12.61 0.39
N ALA A 324 15.65 -12.47 -0.44
CA ALA A 324 14.28 -12.65 0.03
C ALA A 324 14.03 -14.07 0.57
N ALA A 325 14.68 -15.08 -0.01
CA ALA A 325 14.59 -16.47 0.42
C ALA A 325 15.27 -16.69 1.78
N ASP A 326 16.53 -16.25 1.93
CA ASP A 326 17.29 -16.44 3.16
C ASP A 326 16.69 -15.66 4.32
N ARG A 327 16.24 -14.42 4.06
CA ARG A 327 15.53 -13.62 5.06
C ARG A 327 14.24 -14.30 5.53
N ARG A 328 13.48 -14.90 4.61
CA ARG A 328 12.28 -15.65 4.94
C ARG A 328 12.61 -16.87 5.82
N ALA A 329 13.59 -17.68 5.42
CA ALA A 329 14.03 -18.84 6.18
C ALA A 329 14.49 -18.45 7.60
N ALA A 330 15.28 -17.36 7.74
CA ALA A 330 15.71 -16.86 9.04
C ALA A 330 14.53 -16.36 9.89
N THR A 331 13.55 -15.70 9.28
CA THR A 331 12.34 -15.23 9.95
C THR A 331 11.48 -16.40 10.46
N GLU A 332 11.25 -17.40 9.61
CA GLU A 332 10.48 -18.60 9.96
C GLU A 332 11.17 -19.38 11.10
N LEU A 333 12.49 -19.50 11.05
CA LEU A 333 13.27 -20.13 12.14
C LEU A 333 13.11 -19.35 13.46
N LEU A 334 13.22 -18.01 13.42
CA LEU A 334 13.05 -17.16 14.60
C LEU A 334 11.64 -17.29 15.19
N GLU A 335 10.60 -17.27 14.38
CA GLU A 335 9.23 -17.41 14.86
C GLU A 335 8.94 -18.81 15.40
N ALA A 336 9.47 -19.86 14.76
CA ALA A 336 9.37 -21.24 15.26
C ALA A 336 10.11 -21.45 16.59
N THR A 337 11.21 -20.68 16.83
CA THR A 337 12.06 -20.84 18.02
C THR A 337 11.68 -19.89 19.15
N LEU A 338 11.40 -18.63 18.84
CA LEU A 338 11.18 -17.54 19.82
C LEU A 338 9.77 -16.98 19.80
N GLY A 339 8.87 -17.53 18.97
CA GLY A 339 7.47 -17.08 18.85
C GLY A 339 6.58 -17.53 20.02
N SER A 340 5.32 -17.10 20.01
CA SER A 340 4.34 -17.38 21.06
C SER A 340 4.11 -18.87 21.29
N ASP A 341 3.99 -19.66 20.24
CA ASP A 341 3.69 -21.09 20.33
C ASP A 341 4.89 -21.86 20.94
N ALA A 342 6.12 -21.47 20.57
CA ALA A 342 7.34 -22.02 21.17
C ALA A 342 7.46 -21.63 22.67
N TRP A 343 7.07 -20.41 23.01
CA TRP A 343 7.02 -19.99 24.42
C TRP A 343 6.01 -20.80 25.21
N GLU A 344 4.77 -20.97 24.71
CA GLU A 344 3.74 -21.74 25.38
C GLU A 344 4.17 -23.21 25.59
N MET A 345 4.85 -23.83 24.60
CA MET A 345 5.42 -25.19 24.75
C MET A 345 6.47 -25.25 25.88
N ARG A 346 7.40 -24.28 25.91
CA ARG A 346 8.42 -24.22 26.99
C ARG A 346 7.80 -23.96 28.36
N ALA A 347 6.85 -23.07 28.46
CA ALA A 347 6.15 -22.76 29.70
C ALA A 347 5.42 -23.98 30.31
N ARG A 348 5.02 -24.93 29.48
CA ARG A 348 4.41 -26.22 29.87
C ARG A 348 5.44 -27.33 30.12
N GLY A 349 6.73 -27.04 30.05
CA GLY A 349 7.80 -28.02 30.23
C GLY A 349 8.05 -28.95 29.03
N GLY A 350 7.47 -28.63 27.87
CA GLY A 350 7.55 -29.46 26.64
C GLY A 350 8.78 -29.26 25.77
N ALA A 351 9.64 -28.27 26.03
CA ALA A 351 10.83 -28.00 25.25
C ALA A 351 11.94 -27.32 26.09
N ALA A 352 13.18 -27.55 25.71
CA ALA A 352 14.36 -26.90 26.31
C ALA A 352 14.49 -25.43 25.88
N ALA A 353 15.30 -24.66 26.60
CA ALA A 353 15.71 -23.31 26.21
C ALA A 353 16.51 -23.37 24.87
N PRO A 354 16.36 -22.34 24.00
CA PRO A 354 16.88 -22.43 22.62
C PRO A 354 18.39 -22.28 22.49
N ASN A 355 19.14 -21.81 23.51
CA ASN A 355 20.57 -21.50 23.45
C ASN A 355 20.94 -20.73 22.17
N LEU A 356 20.26 -19.60 21.92
CA LEU A 356 20.31 -18.84 20.69
C LEU A 356 20.66 -17.36 20.94
N ILE A 357 21.68 -16.86 20.24
CA ILE A 357 21.97 -15.41 20.15
C ILE A 357 21.58 -14.94 18.73
N VAL A 358 20.71 -13.96 18.67
CA VAL A 358 20.29 -13.29 17.44
C VAL A 358 20.98 -11.94 17.36
N VAL A 359 21.73 -11.69 16.30
CA VAL A 359 22.25 -10.34 15.99
C VAL A 359 21.37 -9.74 14.89
N ALA A 360 20.88 -8.55 15.08
CA ALA A 360 19.98 -7.94 14.10
C ALA A 360 20.11 -6.42 14.02
N THR A 361 19.45 -5.84 13.04
CA THR A 361 19.20 -4.40 12.92
C THR A 361 17.72 -4.09 13.19
N GLN A 362 17.24 -2.89 12.84
CA GLN A 362 15.86 -2.45 13.00
C GLN A 362 14.80 -3.39 12.36
N VAL A 363 15.20 -4.34 11.55
CA VAL A 363 14.27 -5.30 10.90
C VAL A 363 13.46 -6.14 11.89
N VAL A 364 13.92 -6.24 13.15
CA VAL A 364 13.20 -6.97 14.21
C VAL A 364 12.25 -6.08 15.02
N GLU A 365 12.34 -4.76 14.89
CA GLU A 365 11.50 -3.82 15.65
C GLU A 365 10.02 -3.99 15.31
N VAL A 366 9.73 -4.37 14.06
CA VAL A 366 8.36 -4.50 13.54
C VAL A 366 8.21 -5.75 12.66
N GLY A 367 7.06 -6.40 12.74
CA GLY A 367 6.71 -7.53 11.87
C GLY A 367 7.11 -8.92 12.37
N LEU A 368 7.88 -9.02 13.47
CA LEU A 368 8.24 -10.29 14.09
C LEU A 368 7.55 -10.47 15.44
N ASN A 369 6.92 -11.62 15.65
CA ASN A 369 6.28 -11.95 16.91
C ASN A 369 7.17 -12.86 17.76
N ILE A 370 8.35 -12.36 18.12
CA ILE A 370 9.37 -13.06 18.92
C ILE A 370 9.55 -12.44 20.30
N SER A 371 10.10 -13.23 21.22
CA SER A 371 10.47 -12.78 22.55
C SER A 371 11.76 -13.41 23.01
N VAL A 372 12.64 -12.58 23.58
CA VAL A 372 13.90 -13.00 24.19
C VAL A 372 13.93 -12.68 25.68
N ARG A 373 14.85 -13.34 26.41
CA ARG A 373 15.11 -13.08 27.81
C ARG A 373 16.00 -11.85 28.01
N GLU A 374 17.09 -11.75 27.25
CA GLU A 374 18.06 -10.66 27.32
C GLU A 374 18.10 -9.92 25.98
N LEU A 375 18.07 -8.60 26.05
CA LEU A 375 18.16 -7.74 24.88
C LEU A 375 19.30 -6.73 25.08
N HIS A 376 20.29 -6.76 24.22
CA HIS A 376 21.40 -5.82 24.18
C HIS A 376 21.25 -4.91 22.97
N SER A 377 21.23 -3.59 23.17
CA SER A 377 20.98 -2.64 22.08
C SER A 377 21.97 -1.48 22.11
N GLU A 378 22.51 -1.15 20.96
CA GLU A 378 23.05 0.20 20.77
C GLU A 378 21.96 1.22 21.04
N ILE A 379 22.36 2.40 21.55
CA ILE A 379 21.43 3.49 21.82
C ILE A 379 20.67 3.91 20.56
N ALA A 380 19.38 4.16 20.71
CA ALA A 380 18.48 4.66 19.69
C ALA A 380 17.52 5.70 20.29
N PRO A 381 16.81 6.49 19.49
CA PRO A 381 15.75 7.37 20.01
C PRO A 381 14.69 6.59 20.80
N ALA A 382 14.09 7.23 21.79
CA ALA A 382 13.15 6.61 22.73
C ALA A 382 12.06 5.75 22.06
N ASN A 383 11.48 6.23 20.96
CA ASN A 383 10.47 5.51 20.20
C ASN A 383 10.99 4.18 19.62
N SER A 384 12.18 4.16 19.02
CA SER A 384 12.82 2.94 18.49
C SER A 384 13.25 2.01 19.64
N LEU A 385 13.79 2.57 20.73
CA LEU A 385 14.20 1.81 21.90
C LEU A 385 13.03 1.02 22.52
N ILE A 386 11.88 1.65 22.66
CA ILE A 386 10.67 1.01 23.21
C ILE A 386 10.19 -0.14 22.29
N GLN A 387 10.31 0.01 20.99
CA GLN A 387 9.96 -1.06 20.05
C GLN A 387 10.92 -2.25 20.12
N ARG A 388 12.21 -1.98 20.29
CA ARG A 388 13.24 -2.99 20.58
C ARG A 388 12.93 -3.71 21.88
N ALA A 389 12.71 -2.95 22.96
CA ALA A 389 12.33 -3.48 24.27
C ALA A 389 11.07 -4.34 24.21
N GLY A 390 10.14 -4.02 23.29
CA GLY A 390 8.98 -4.83 22.98
C GLY A 390 9.29 -6.25 22.48
N ARG A 391 10.55 -6.60 22.22
CA ARG A 391 11.02 -7.96 21.87
C ARG A 391 11.62 -8.70 23.07
N CYS A 392 11.74 -8.03 24.21
CA CYS A 392 12.17 -8.63 25.48
C CYS A 392 10.96 -8.83 26.39
N ALA A 393 10.83 -9.99 27.00
CA ALA A 393 9.71 -10.36 27.88
C ALA A 393 8.33 -9.97 27.28
N ARG A 394 8.09 -10.37 26.04
CA ARG A 394 6.90 -9.97 25.27
C ARG A 394 5.65 -10.74 25.67
N PHE A 395 5.80 -12.01 26.00
CA PHE A 395 4.67 -12.90 26.31
C PHE A 395 4.33 -12.91 27.80
N ALA A 396 3.15 -13.41 28.15
CA ALA A 396 2.69 -13.48 29.53
C ALA A 396 3.69 -14.23 30.44
N ALA A 397 3.82 -13.77 31.67
CA ALA A 397 4.68 -14.31 32.71
C ALA A 397 6.19 -14.31 32.41
N GLN A 398 6.63 -13.72 31.30
CA GLN A 398 8.06 -13.58 31.01
C GLN A 398 8.72 -12.47 31.86
N ARG A 399 10.00 -12.68 32.13
CA ARG A 399 10.89 -11.67 32.72
C ARG A 399 12.09 -11.50 31.83
N GLY A 400 12.62 -10.28 31.72
CA GLY A 400 13.79 -10.02 30.90
C GLY A 400 14.41 -8.66 31.18
N THR A 401 15.64 -8.49 30.68
CA THR A 401 16.44 -7.29 30.86
C THR A 401 16.79 -6.68 29.50
N VAL A 402 16.72 -5.36 29.43
CA VAL A 402 17.11 -4.56 28.27
C VAL A 402 18.36 -3.77 28.64
N HIS A 403 19.47 -4.09 27.97
CA HIS A 403 20.76 -3.48 28.16
C HIS A 403 21.04 -2.46 27.06
N ILE A 404 21.32 -1.21 27.43
CA ILE A 404 21.53 -0.12 26.47
C ILE A 404 22.97 0.37 26.55
N TYR A 405 23.59 0.45 25.37
CA TYR A 405 25.00 0.77 25.21
C TYR A 405 25.17 2.06 24.41
N PRO A 406 26.06 2.98 24.85
CA PRO A 406 26.46 4.11 24.03
C PRO A 406 27.20 3.64 22.78
N LEU A 407 27.41 4.52 21.82
CA LEU A 407 28.35 4.28 20.73
C LEU A 407 29.77 4.70 21.17
N ALA A 408 30.79 4.18 20.48
CA ALA A 408 32.16 4.63 20.65
C ALA A 408 32.28 6.13 20.39
N GLU A 409 33.25 6.78 21.07
CA GLU A 409 33.50 8.21 20.96
C GLU A 409 33.76 8.60 19.49
N GLY A 410 33.08 9.66 19.01
CA GLY A 410 33.14 10.12 17.62
C GLY A 410 32.31 9.31 16.62
N ALA A 411 31.71 8.21 17.02
CA ALA A 411 30.81 7.45 16.13
C ALA A 411 29.46 8.17 15.97
N ARG A 412 28.96 8.23 14.72
CA ARG A 412 27.64 8.79 14.42
C ARG A 412 26.50 7.81 14.71
N HIS A 413 25.39 8.31 15.23
CA HIS A 413 24.20 7.48 15.59
C HIS A 413 23.34 7.08 14.36
N LEU A 414 23.93 7.02 13.18
CA LEU A 414 23.18 6.63 11.97
C LEU A 414 22.36 5.36 12.17
N PRO A 415 21.12 5.32 11.65
CA PRO A 415 20.42 6.33 10.84
C PRO A 415 19.66 7.39 11.66
N TYR A 416 19.89 7.50 12.95
CA TYR A 416 19.16 8.35 13.89
C TYR A 416 19.76 9.73 14.08
N SER A 417 19.00 10.63 14.72
CA SER A 417 19.48 11.93 15.22
C SER A 417 20.39 11.73 16.43
N ASP A 418 21.59 12.32 16.38
CA ASP A 418 22.52 12.30 17.51
C ASP A 418 21.88 12.89 18.77
N ALA A 419 21.14 14.02 18.63
CA ALA A 419 20.46 14.67 19.76
C ALA A 419 19.46 13.75 20.45
N LEU A 420 18.54 13.11 19.69
CA LEU A 420 17.54 12.23 20.28
C LEU A 420 18.16 10.98 20.94
N CYS A 421 19.24 10.45 20.37
CA CYS A 421 19.97 9.33 20.99
C CYS A 421 20.61 9.75 22.31
N LEU A 422 21.26 10.92 22.36
CA LEU A 422 21.90 11.44 23.58
C LEU A 422 20.86 11.79 24.66
N ASP A 423 19.74 12.42 24.29
CA ASP A 423 18.66 12.71 25.22
C ASP A 423 18.04 11.42 25.77
N THR A 424 17.88 10.40 24.94
CA THR A 424 17.40 9.08 25.38
C THR A 424 18.38 8.43 26.36
N LEU A 425 19.69 8.46 26.05
CA LEU A 425 20.73 7.88 26.91
C LEU A 425 20.81 8.60 28.25
N ALA A 426 20.66 9.93 28.25
CA ALA A 426 20.72 10.75 29.47
C ALA A 426 19.55 10.51 30.44
N ASP A 427 18.39 10.03 29.91
CA ASP A 427 17.21 9.73 30.72
C ASP A 427 17.24 8.33 31.39
N LEU A 428 18.10 7.44 30.93
CA LEU A 428 18.21 6.06 31.44
C LEU A 428 19.16 5.99 32.63
N ALA A 429 18.79 5.18 33.62
CA ALA A 429 19.63 4.93 34.81
C ALA A 429 20.73 3.89 34.53
N ASP A 430 21.85 4.00 35.27
CA ASP A 430 22.92 3.00 35.23
C ASP A 430 22.52 1.71 35.97
N GLU A 431 21.67 1.84 37.01
CA GLU A 431 21.12 0.71 37.74
C GLU A 431 19.86 0.19 37.06
N PRO A 432 19.57 -1.11 37.16
CA PRO A 432 18.35 -1.69 36.58
C PRO A 432 17.07 -1.04 37.14
N GLU A 433 16.26 -0.47 36.28
CA GLU A 433 14.95 0.11 36.65
C GLU A 433 13.79 -0.60 35.92
N PRO A 434 12.58 -0.65 36.50
CA PRO A 434 11.40 -1.18 35.82
C PRO A 434 11.10 -0.42 34.52
N PHE A 435 10.83 -1.14 33.44
CA PHE A 435 10.53 -0.58 32.13
C PHE A 435 9.12 -1.01 31.72
N ASP A 436 8.14 -0.38 32.35
CA ASP A 436 6.71 -0.55 32.08
C ASP A 436 6.19 0.56 31.15
N PHE A 437 4.90 0.48 30.77
CA PHE A 437 4.28 1.43 29.86
C PHE A 437 4.29 2.87 30.38
N ALA A 438 4.19 3.09 31.68
CA ALA A 438 4.25 4.43 32.28
C ALA A 438 5.66 5.03 32.13
N ARG A 439 6.70 4.22 32.36
CA ARG A 439 8.10 4.62 32.16
C ARG A 439 8.42 4.84 30.68
N GLU A 440 7.90 3.96 29.79
CA GLU A 440 8.01 4.11 28.34
C GLU A 440 7.40 5.44 27.88
N GLN A 441 6.18 5.78 28.35
CA GLN A 441 5.51 7.03 27.99
C GLN A 441 6.25 8.26 28.53
N ALA A 442 6.73 8.21 29.78
CA ALA A 442 7.50 9.30 30.36
C ALA A 442 8.79 9.58 29.57
N LEU A 443 9.48 8.53 29.13
CA LEU A 443 10.67 8.64 28.28
C LEU A 443 10.34 9.30 26.93
N ILE A 444 9.27 8.87 26.26
CA ILE A 444 8.81 9.47 24.99
C ILE A 444 8.46 10.94 25.18
N ASP A 445 7.67 11.27 26.18
CA ASP A 445 7.24 12.65 26.45
C ASP A 445 8.42 13.58 26.71
N ARG A 446 9.47 13.08 27.37
CA ARG A 446 10.68 13.86 27.64
C ARG A 446 11.53 14.07 26.39
N VAL A 447 11.77 13.01 25.64
CA VAL A 447 12.70 13.02 24.49
C VAL A 447 12.06 13.62 23.24
N HIS A 448 10.81 13.25 22.92
CA HIS A 448 10.20 13.58 21.62
C HIS A 448 9.27 14.79 21.63
N LYS A 449 8.89 15.34 22.79
CA LYS A 449 7.92 16.45 22.88
C LYS A 449 8.28 17.66 22.01
N ALA A 450 9.56 18.06 22.01
CA ALA A 450 10.02 19.21 21.24
C ALA A 450 9.93 18.96 19.72
N GLU A 451 10.39 17.79 19.26
CA GLU A 451 10.31 17.39 17.85
C GLU A 451 8.86 17.24 17.38
N ASP A 452 8.01 16.61 18.18
CA ASP A 452 6.60 16.39 17.88
C ASP A 452 5.84 17.74 17.82
N SER A 453 6.14 18.68 18.70
CA SER A 453 5.58 20.03 18.64
C SER A 453 6.03 20.79 17.40
N ALA A 454 7.31 20.69 17.04
CA ALA A 454 7.85 21.29 15.83
C ALA A 454 7.24 20.67 14.57
N PHE A 455 6.99 19.36 14.55
CA PHE A 455 6.30 18.68 13.46
C PHE A 455 4.87 19.23 13.28
N LEU A 456 4.07 19.34 14.33
CA LEU A 456 2.70 19.88 14.26
C LEU A 456 2.69 21.32 13.73
N GLN A 457 3.60 22.18 14.21
CA GLN A 457 3.73 23.57 13.75
C GLN A 457 4.15 23.64 12.27
N SER A 458 5.12 22.82 11.87
CA SER A 458 5.59 22.72 10.50
C SER A 458 4.48 22.23 9.57
N PHE A 459 3.77 21.18 9.98
CA PHE A 459 2.65 20.64 9.21
C PHE A 459 1.55 21.67 8.99
N GLY A 460 1.22 22.47 10.01
CA GLY A 460 0.25 23.58 9.88
C GLY A 460 0.60 24.56 8.76
N LYS A 461 1.90 24.80 8.51
CA LYS A 461 2.38 25.69 7.45
C LYS A 461 2.36 25.03 6.06
N VAL A 462 2.72 23.76 5.95
CA VAL A 462 2.87 23.08 4.65
C VAL A 462 1.62 22.32 4.20
N ARG A 463 0.63 22.16 5.06
CA ARG A 463 -0.62 21.43 4.76
C ARG A 463 -1.31 21.92 3.48
N GLY A 464 -1.40 23.27 3.30
CA GLY A 464 -1.99 23.89 2.13
C GLY A 464 -1.25 23.54 0.85
N GLU A 465 0.09 23.58 0.87
CA GLU A 465 0.95 23.21 -0.25
C GLU A 465 0.80 21.73 -0.64
N ILE A 466 0.76 20.83 0.35
CA ILE A 466 0.54 19.39 0.10
C ILE A 466 -0.82 19.17 -0.56
N LYS A 467 -1.87 19.80 -0.03
CA LYS A 467 -3.22 19.73 -0.58
C LYS A 467 -3.25 20.22 -2.04
N GLU A 468 -2.62 21.35 -2.32
CA GLU A 468 -2.52 21.89 -3.69
C GLU A 468 -1.77 20.95 -4.63
N GLN A 469 -0.63 20.39 -4.18
CA GLN A 469 0.13 19.40 -4.96
C GLN A 469 -0.68 18.15 -5.28
N ILE A 470 -1.48 17.64 -4.33
CA ILE A 470 -2.38 16.50 -4.56
C ILE A 470 -3.43 16.85 -5.63
N PHE A 471 -4.11 17.99 -5.50
CA PHE A 471 -5.09 18.43 -6.49
C PHE A 471 -4.47 18.68 -7.87
N LYS A 472 -3.28 19.25 -7.92
CA LYS A 472 -2.52 19.42 -9.16
C LYS A 472 -2.18 18.07 -9.80
N GLY A 473 -1.76 17.08 -9.00
CA GLY A 473 -1.54 15.70 -9.44
C GLY A 473 -2.81 15.08 -10.03
N TRP A 474 -3.95 15.23 -9.35
CA TRP A 474 -5.24 14.73 -9.84
C TRP A 474 -5.70 15.37 -11.16
N ARG A 475 -5.44 16.67 -11.33
CA ARG A 475 -5.82 17.40 -12.55
C ARG A 475 -4.89 17.12 -13.73
N SER A 476 -3.58 17.03 -13.47
CA SER A 476 -2.59 16.88 -14.54
C SER A 476 -2.27 15.43 -14.88
N PHE A 477 -2.57 14.48 -13.98
CA PHE A 477 -2.16 13.07 -14.05
C PHE A 477 -0.66 12.85 -14.33
N LYS A 478 0.19 13.82 -13.97
CA LYS A 478 1.64 13.75 -14.17
C LYS A 478 2.32 13.14 -12.94
N PRO A 479 2.91 11.94 -13.05
CA PRO A 479 3.51 11.23 -11.90
C PRO A 479 4.67 11.97 -11.23
N ALA A 480 5.40 12.81 -11.98
CA ALA A 480 6.61 13.47 -11.50
C ALA A 480 6.40 14.44 -10.33
N SER A 481 5.23 15.09 -10.25
CA SER A 481 4.93 16.02 -9.14
C SER A 481 4.46 15.32 -7.87
N ALA A 482 4.10 14.05 -7.98
CA ALA A 482 3.54 13.28 -6.88
C ALA A 482 4.56 12.36 -6.18
N SER A 483 5.70 12.04 -6.82
CA SER A 483 6.76 11.20 -6.23
C SER A 483 7.37 11.83 -4.97
N GLU A 484 7.39 13.15 -4.88
CA GLU A 484 7.87 13.89 -3.70
C GLU A 484 6.98 13.72 -2.48
N LEU A 485 5.67 13.45 -2.68
CA LEU A 485 4.67 13.30 -1.63
C LEU A 485 4.73 11.93 -0.92
N ILE A 486 5.29 10.89 -1.56
CA ILE A 486 5.17 9.52 -1.04
C ILE A 486 6.45 9.08 -0.36
N ARG A 487 7.60 9.19 -1.02
CA ARG A 487 8.85 8.66 -0.46
C ARG A 487 10.07 9.42 -0.96
N ASP A 488 10.87 9.90 -0.01
CA ASP A 488 12.21 10.43 -0.29
C ASP A 488 13.32 9.38 -0.01
N VAL A 489 12.99 8.21 0.47
CA VAL A 489 13.99 7.14 0.65
C VAL A 489 14.29 6.54 -0.71
N ARG A 490 15.18 7.20 -1.43
CA ARG A 490 15.84 6.61 -2.60
C ARG A 490 16.73 5.48 -2.09
N GLN A 491 16.21 4.27 -2.10
CA GLN A 491 17.05 3.09 -2.07
C GLN A 491 17.51 2.83 -3.49
N VAL A 492 18.81 2.87 -3.69
CA VAL A 492 19.40 2.38 -4.93
C VAL A 492 19.38 0.85 -4.87
N ALA A 493 18.82 0.23 -5.88
CA ALA A 493 18.84 -1.21 -6.03
C ALA A 493 20.23 -1.63 -6.53
N LEU A 494 20.97 -2.40 -5.74
CA LEU A 494 22.25 -2.99 -6.11
C LEU A 494 22.07 -4.39 -6.68
N LEU A 495 22.44 -4.57 -7.92
CA LEU A 495 22.54 -5.85 -8.60
C LEU A 495 24.00 -6.29 -8.65
N ILE A 496 24.31 -7.53 -8.28
CA ILE A 496 25.67 -8.04 -8.32
C ILE A 496 25.84 -8.85 -9.59
N HIS A 497 26.68 -8.35 -10.52
CA HIS A 497 26.95 -9.04 -11.79
C HIS A 497 28.16 -8.41 -12.49
N ASP A 498 29.01 -9.24 -13.13
CA ASP A 498 30.22 -8.76 -13.82
C ASP A 498 29.92 -8.18 -15.21
N ALA A 499 28.98 -8.80 -15.92
CA ALA A 499 28.61 -8.41 -17.27
C ALA A 499 27.08 -8.49 -17.45
N PRO A 500 26.34 -7.40 -17.20
CA PRO A 500 24.91 -7.39 -17.44
C PRO A 500 24.65 -7.62 -18.94
N ASN A 501 23.96 -8.71 -19.24
CA ASN A 501 23.58 -9.13 -20.58
C ASN A 501 22.17 -8.64 -20.98
N ASP A 502 21.74 -8.94 -22.19
CA ASP A 502 20.45 -8.53 -22.73
C ASP A 502 19.27 -8.98 -21.85
N ALA A 503 19.35 -10.18 -21.27
CA ALA A 503 18.29 -10.71 -20.40
C ALA A 503 18.10 -9.86 -19.12
N ILE A 504 19.19 -9.32 -18.55
CA ILE A 504 19.12 -8.38 -17.41
C ILE A 504 18.61 -7.03 -17.86
N THR A 505 19.01 -6.60 -19.05
CA THR A 505 18.63 -5.30 -19.63
C THR A 505 17.16 -5.27 -20.04
N GLU A 506 16.61 -6.36 -20.57
CA GLU A 506 15.20 -6.48 -20.97
C GLU A 506 14.25 -6.45 -19.76
N GLU A 507 14.61 -7.13 -18.66
CA GLU A 507 13.77 -7.25 -17.46
C GLU A 507 14.56 -6.91 -16.17
N PRO A 508 15.14 -5.71 -16.01
CA PRO A 508 16.04 -5.41 -14.89
C PRO A 508 15.38 -5.56 -13.52
N TRP A 509 14.08 -5.27 -13.43
CA TRP A 509 13.30 -5.35 -12.18
C TRP A 509 12.97 -6.77 -11.72
N ARG A 510 13.22 -7.77 -12.56
CA ARG A 510 13.03 -9.18 -12.20
C ARG A 510 14.29 -9.82 -11.61
N TRP A 511 15.36 -9.08 -11.50
CA TRP A 511 16.58 -9.58 -10.87
C TRP A 511 16.64 -9.21 -9.41
N GLN A 512 17.13 -10.13 -8.60
CA GLN A 512 17.31 -9.92 -7.17
C GLN A 512 18.32 -8.83 -6.91
N ALA A 513 17.89 -7.75 -6.24
CA ALA A 513 18.74 -6.63 -5.90
C ALA A 513 18.67 -6.35 -4.40
N PHE A 514 19.74 -5.74 -3.86
CA PHE A 514 19.80 -5.31 -2.47
C PHE A 514 19.54 -3.80 -2.39
N GLY A 515 18.60 -3.38 -1.55
CA GLY A 515 18.37 -1.96 -1.28
C GLY A 515 19.50 -1.37 -0.43
N MET A 516 20.14 -0.31 -0.92
CA MET A 516 21.15 0.45 -0.16
C MET A 516 20.84 1.94 -0.22
N HIS A 517 21.06 2.64 0.91
CA HIS A 517 20.90 4.10 0.92
C HIS A 517 21.98 4.74 0.02
N PRO A 518 21.64 5.71 -0.86
CA PRO A 518 22.61 6.35 -1.75
C PRO A 518 23.83 6.92 -1.04
N ASP A 519 23.64 7.56 0.11
CA ASP A 519 24.74 8.17 0.85
C ASP A 519 25.70 7.14 1.44
N SER A 520 25.24 5.91 1.68
CA SER A 520 26.13 4.81 2.08
C SER A 520 27.09 4.40 0.98
N LEU A 521 26.68 4.52 -0.30
CA LEU A 521 27.54 4.29 -1.45
C LEU A 521 28.38 5.53 -1.79
N ARG A 522 27.77 6.73 -1.75
CA ARG A 522 28.51 7.98 -2.00
C ARG A 522 29.69 8.16 -1.06
N GLY A 523 29.47 7.93 0.23
CA GLY A 523 30.54 8.03 1.23
C GLY A 523 31.66 6.99 1.08
N ARG A 524 31.51 6.05 0.13
CA ARG A 524 32.51 5.02 -0.19
C ARG A 524 32.98 5.10 -1.63
N TRP A 525 32.61 6.11 -2.36
CA TRP A 525 32.90 6.20 -3.80
C TRP A 525 34.39 6.07 -4.10
N ASP A 526 35.23 6.87 -3.46
CA ASP A 526 36.68 6.86 -3.70
C ASP A 526 37.27 5.49 -3.37
N ARG A 527 36.84 4.91 -2.24
CA ARG A 527 37.28 3.58 -1.83
C ARG A 527 36.83 2.48 -2.81
N LEU A 528 35.64 2.59 -3.38
CA LEU A 528 35.15 1.66 -4.40
C LEU A 528 35.97 1.78 -5.69
N GLN A 529 36.38 2.99 -6.08
CA GLN A 529 37.26 3.20 -7.24
C GLN A 529 38.66 2.60 -7.02
N GLU A 530 39.25 2.76 -5.83
CA GLU A 530 40.52 2.09 -5.45
C GLU A 530 40.36 0.56 -5.58
N LEU A 531 39.29 -0.03 -5.00
CA LEU A 531 39.07 -1.47 -5.04
C LEU A 531 38.82 -1.99 -6.48
N ILE A 532 38.19 -1.20 -7.34
CA ILE A 532 38.00 -1.53 -8.77
C ILE A 532 39.37 -1.62 -9.46
N ALA A 533 40.24 -0.64 -9.20
CA ALA A 533 41.60 -0.61 -9.77
C ALA A 533 42.48 -1.76 -9.24
N ASP A 534 42.46 -1.98 -7.91
CA ASP A 534 43.27 -3.04 -7.27
C ASP A 534 42.88 -4.45 -7.72
N ARG A 535 41.62 -4.68 -8.07
CA ARG A 535 41.08 -6.00 -8.45
C ARG A 535 40.89 -6.18 -9.95
N ASP A 536 41.26 -5.19 -10.73
CA ASP A 536 41.11 -5.15 -12.20
C ASP A 536 39.72 -5.59 -12.66
N CYS A 537 38.67 -5.07 -11.98
CA CYS A 537 37.30 -5.39 -12.32
C CYS A 537 36.60 -4.22 -13.04
N GLY A 538 35.49 -4.49 -13.71
CA GLY A 538 34.76 -3.47 -14.47
C GLY A 538 34.16 -2.37 -13.57
N PRO A 539 33.83 -1.19 -14.15
CA PRO A 539 33.25 -0.08 -13.41
C PRO A 539 31.84 -0.39 -12.90
N LEU A 540 31.39 0.34 -11.88
CA LEU A 540 29.98 0.40 -11.52
C LEU A 540 29.17 0.89 -12.73
N ARG A 541 28.01 0.29 -12.96
CA ARG A 541 27.11 0.67 -14.06
C ARG A 541 25.72 1.01 -13.51
N ARG A 542 25.09 2.02 -14.10
CA ARG A 542 23.71 2.42 -13.76
C ARG A 542 22.74 2.09 -14.90
N LEU A 543 21.51 1.78 -14.53
CA LEU A 543 20.43 1.57 -15.49
C LEU A 543 19.91 2.90 -16.00
N GLU A 544 19.96 3.10 -17.30
CA GLU A 544 19.40 4.28 -18.00
C GLU A 544 18.33 3.88 -19.01
N PRO A 545 17.23 4.64 -19.13
CA PRO A 545 16.28 4.43 -20.20
C PRO A 545 16.91 4.86 -21.53
N VAL A 546 16.72 4.05 -22.58
CA VAL A 546 17.03 4.43 -23.95
C VAL A 546 15.96 5.42 -24.40
N GLY A 547 16.35 6.65 -24.72
CA GLY A 547 15.41 7.68 -25.20
C GLY A 547 14.70 7.20 -26.46
N ASN A 548 13.38 7.19 -26.45
CA ASN A 548 12.61 7.11 -27.66
C ASN A 548 12.52 8.52 -28.27
N ASP A 549 13.41 8.84 -29.22
CA ASP A 549 13.35 10.07 -30.00
C ASP A 549 12.18 10.10 -31.00
N ASP A 550 11.31 9.10 -30.99
CA ASP A 550 10.12 9.04 -31.83
C ASP A 550 8.91 9.65 -31.08
N PRO A 551 8.46 10.86 -31.48
CA PRO A 551 7.28 11.49 -30.88
C PRO A 551 5.98 10.72 -31.12
N GLN A 552 6.00 9.69 -32.00
CA GLN A 552 4.86 8.83 -32.33
C GLN A 552 4.95 7.41 -31.72
N ALA A 553 5.98 7.14 -30.92
CA ALA A 553 6.09 5.85 -30.25
C ALA A 553 4.85 5.60 -29.38
N ASP A 554 4.12 4.53 -29.72
CA ASP A 554 2.94 4.10 -28.97
C ASP A 554 3.34 3.84 -27.51
N SER A 555 2.57 4.37 -26.57
CA SER A 555 2.73 4.15 -25.10
C SER A 555 2.72 2.67 -24.69
N ARG A 556 2.56 1.75 -25.64
CA ARG A 556 2.66 0.29 -25.48
C ARG A 556 4.05 -0.27 -25.72
N THR A 557 4.98 0.52 -26.28
CA THR A 557 6.35 0.06 -26.51
C THR A 557 7.04 -0.07 -25.13
N PRO A 558 7.54 -1.27 -24.77
CA PRO A 558 8.27 -1.42 -23.50
C PRO A 558 9.46 -0.47 -23.49
N MET A 559 9.64 0.26 -22.38
CA MET A 559 10.82 1.07 -22.18
C MET A 559 12.07 0.19 -22.33
N ARG A 560 12.98 0.55 -23.21
CA ARG A 560 14.28 -0.09 -23.36
C ARG A 560 15.27 0.54 -22.40
N TYR A 561 16.19 -0.24 -21.90
CA TYR A 561 17.22 0.20 -20.97
C TYR A 561 18.61 -0.19 -21.46
N HIS A 562 19.62 0.54 -21.01
CA HIS A 562 21.01 0.15 -21.18
C HIS A 562 21.80 0.40 -19.89
N TRP A 563 22.97 -0.21 -19.76
CA TRP A 563 23.85 -0.08 -18.62
C TRP A 563 24.99 0.89 -18.92
N ALA A 564 24.90 2.14 -18.41
CA ALA A 564 25.94 3.14 -18.55
C ALA A 564 27.00 3.02 -17.43
N PRO A 565 28.30 3.12 -17.72
CA PRO A 565 29.32 3.19 -16.68
C PRO A 565 29.16 4.46 -15.86
N MET A 566 29.41 4.37 -14.55
CA MET A 566 29.34 5.51 -13.64
C MET A 566 30.70 6.19 -13.53
N VAL A 567 30.72 7.51 -13.62
CA VAL A 567 31.96 8.31 -13.61
C VAL A 567 32.13 9.18 -12.37
N ASN A 568 31.04 9.42 -11.61
CA ASN A 568 31.12 10.21 -10.38
C ASN A 568 30.07 9.80 -9.33
N ALA A 569 30.32 10.18 -8.07
CA ALA A 569 29.45 9.85 -6.93
C ALA A 569 28.05 10.49 -6.99
N ALA A 570 27.88 11.62 -7.71
CA ALA A 570 26.59 12.30 -7.79
C ALA A 570 25.55 11.46 -8.54
N GLU A 571 25.98 10.63 -9.48
CA GLU A 571 25.13 9.75 -10.29
C GLU A 571 24.41 8.68 -9.45
N ILE A 572 24.98 8.31 -8.31
CA ILE A 572 24.36 7.32 -7.37
C ILE A 572 22.96 7.76 -6.97
N GLY A 573 22.75 9.06 -6.70
CA GLY A 573 21.46 9.54 -6.25
C GLY A 573 20.37 9.58 -7.32
N ALA A 574 20.75 9.58 -8.58
CA ALA A 574 19.82 9.58 -9.72
C ALA A 574 19.57 8.16 -10.27
N ALA A 575 20.42 7.19 -9.91
CA ALA A 575 20.33 5.85 -10.42
C ALA A 575 19.09 5.10 -9.89
N LEU A 576 18.36 4.46 -10.77
CA LEU A 576 17.25 3.54 -10.41
C LEU A 576 17.80 2.20 -9.92
N MET A 577 18.84 1.70 -10.58
CA MET A 577 19.56 0.46 -10.26
C MET A 577 21.02 0.60 -10.62
N ILE A 578 21.90 0.02 -9.81
CA ILE A 578 23.34 -0.02 -10.01
C ILE A 578 23.80 -1.48 -10.07
N VAL A 579 24.64 -1.80 -11.03
CA VAL A 579 25.37 -3.08 -11.09
C VAL A 579 26.72 -2.92 -10.44
N LEU A 580 27.01 -3.81 -9.48
CA LEU A 580 28.26 -3.94 -8.76
C LEU A 580 28.99 -5.19 -9.24
N PRO A 581 30.29 -5.12 -9.64
CA PRO A 581 31.09 -6.31 -9.98
C PRO A 581 31.17 -7.30 -8.82
N THR A 582 31.15 -8.62 -9.13
CA THR A 582 31.24 -9.69 -8.14
C THR A 582 32.51 -9.62 -7.31
N ALA A 583 33.61 -9.17 -7.87
CA ALA A 583 34.87 -8.97 -7.16
C ALA A 583 34.75 -8.02 -5.95
N LEU A 584 33.79 -7.11 -5.95
CA LEU A 584 33.53 -6.16 -4.87
C LEU A 584 32.49 -6.63 -3.87
N ALA A 585 31.87 -7.78 -4.10
CA ALA A 585 30.75 -8.29 -3.29
C ALA A 585 31.11 -9.58 -2.58
N HIS A 586 30.61 -9.71 -1.36
CA HIS A 586 30.54 -10.98 -0.65
C HIS A 586 29.07 -11.27 -0.33
N TYR A 587 28.64 -12.50 -0.54
CA TYR A 587 27.33 -12.97 -0.13
C TYR A 587 27.39 -14.41 0.34
N ASP A 588 26.85 -14.65 1.52
CA ASP A 588 26.52 -16.00 2.01
C ASP A 588 25.24 -15.97 2.87
N PRO A 589 24.54 -17.12 3.02
CA PRO A 589 23.28 -17.16 3.77
C PRO A 589 23.38 -16.82 5.26
N ALA A 590 24.58 -16.87 5.85
CA ALA A 590 24.78 -16.56 7.27
C ALA A 590 25.10 -15.07 7.52
N LEU A 591 25.80 -14.42 6.57
CA LEU A 591 26.27 -13.04 6.70
C LEU A 591 25.45 -12.04 5.86
N GLY A 592 24.77 -12.51 4.80
CA GLY A 592 24.13 -11.67 3.80
C GLY A 592 25.14 -10.93 2.92
N PHE A 593 24.67 -9.88 2.23
CA PHE A 593 25.52 -9.06 1.37
C PHE A 593 26.40 -8.11 2.17
N ALA A 594 27.70 -8.09 1.87
CA ALA A 594 28.69 -7.13 2.36
C ALA A 594 29.59 -6.67 1.19
N LEU A 595 30.08 -5.44 1.25
CA LEU A 595 31.17 -5.00 0.37
C LEU A 595 32.48 -5.64 0.82
N ARG A 596 33.24 -6.22 -0.11
CA ARG A 596 34.57 -6.75 0.13
C ARG A 596 35.58 -5.61 0.25
N ASP A 597 35.66 -5.04 1.41
CA ASP A 597 36.63 -3.98 1.76
C ASP A 597 37.50 -4.49 2.90
N PRO A 598 38.79 -4.82 2.65
CA PRO A 598 39.69 -5.36 3.65
C PRO A 598 39.91 -4.47 4.86
N LEU A 599 39.75 -3.15 4.71
CA LEU A 599 39.86 -2.21 5.83
C LEU A 599 38.66 -2.30 6.79
N ARG A 600 37.51 -2.78 6.34
CA ARG A 600 36.30 -2.89 7.16
C ARG A 600 36.00 -4.33 7.58
N PHE A 601 36.30 -5.28 6.71
CA PHE A 601 36.02 -6.70 6.87
C PHE A 601 37.23 -7.53 6.42
N PRO A 602 38.36 -7.47 7.16
CA PRO A 602 39.55 -8.24 6.80
C PRO A 602 39.27 -9.77 6.75
N GLU A 603 38.28 -10.26 7.53
CA GLU A 603 37.86 -11.64 7.55
C GLU A 603 37.23 -12.11 6.24
N LEU A 604 36.59 -11.23 5.48
CA LEU A 604 35.93 -11.58 4.22
C LEU A 604 36.94 -11.95 3.13
N GLU A 605 38.16 -11.44 3.18
CA GLU A 605 39.20 -11.84 2.24
C GLU A 605 39.62 -13.29 2.46
N ALA A 606 39.64 -13.77 3.71
CA ALA A 606 39.92 -15.16 4.05
C ALA A 606 38.74 -16.12 3.74
N LEU A 607 37.51 -15.62 3.80
CA LEU A 607 36.30 -16.39 3.55
C LEU A 607 35.93 -16.47 2.06
N TYR A 608 36.55 -15.62 1.22
CA TYR A 608 36.23 -15.60 -0.21
C TYR A 608 36.78 -16.81 -0.95
N VAL A 609 35.90 -17.55 -1.58
CA VAL A 609 36.26 -18.67 -2.48
C VAL A 609 36.10 -18.18 -3.93
N PRO A 610 37.18 -17.92 -4.67
CA PRO A 610 37.12 -17.37 -6.04
C PRO A 610 36.36 -18.26 -7.05
N ALA A 611 36.18 -19.53 -6.75
CA ALA A 611 35.67 -20.53 -7.68
C ALA A 611 34.16 -20.44 -8.00
N ALA A 612 33.38 -19.73 -7.24
CA ALA A 612 31.93 -19.54 -7.47
C ALA A 612 31.51 -18.13 -7.07
N PRO A 613 31.72 -17.12 -7.91
CA PRO A 613 31.23 -15.76 -7.65
C PRO A 613 29.69 -15.79 -7.57
N TRP A 614 29.14 -15.19 -6.53
CA TRP A 614 27.70 -15.06 -6.39
C TRP A 614 27.17 -13.98 -7.34
N HIS A 615 26.24 -14.35 -8.21
CA HIS A 615 25.51 -13.43 -9.08
C HIS A 615 24.05 -13.34 -8.65
N SER A 616 23.48 -12.17 -8.82
CA SER A 616 22.05 -11.97 -8.63
C SER A 616 21.24 -12.90 -9.54
N SER A 617 20.28 -13.61 -8.98
CA SER A 617 19.40 -14.51 -9.71
C SER A 617 18.13 -13.80 -10.18
N LYS A 618 17.55 -14.28 -11.30
CA LYS A 618 16.27 -13.81 -11.81
C LYS A 618 15.13 -14.35 -10.93
N LEU A 619 14.28 -13.47 -10.45
CA LEU A 619 13.10 -13.83 -9.68
C LEU A 619 12.04 -14.48 -10.59
N PRO A 620 11.22 -15.40 -10.07
CA PRO A 620 10.11 -15.95 -10.84
C PRO A 620 9.17 -14.85 -11.30
N PRO A 621 8.48 -15.02 -12.46
CA PRO A 621 7.53 -14.03 -12.93
C PRO A 621 6.46 -13.78 -11.85
N THR A 622 6.28 -12.52 -11.49
CA THR A 622 5.05 -12.14 -10.80
C THR A 622 3.91 -12.41 -11.77
N THR A 623 2.96 -13.22 -11.38
CA THR A 623 1.72 -13.39 -12.14
C THR A 623 1.02 -12.02 -12.17
N ARG A 624 1.37 -11.20 -13.19
CA ARG A 624 0.55 -10.05 -13.53
C ARG A 624 -0.76 -10.61 -14.06
N ASN A 625 -1.82 -10.52 -13.28
CA ASN A 625 -3.20 -10.68 -13.77
C ASN A 625 -3.60 -9.51 -14.68
N GLY A 626 -2.75 -9.14 -15.60
CA GLY A 626 -2.99 -8.20 -16.68
C GLY A 626 -3.08 -8.94 -18.01
N GLY A 627 -3.77 -10.07 -18.03
CA GLY A 627 -4.01 -10.83 -19.25
C GLY A 627 -4.88 -10.05 -20.21
N ASN A 628 -4.56 -10.09 -21.48
CA ASN A 628 -5.50 -9.80 -22.56
C ASN A 628 -6.64 -10.82 -22.42
N TYR A 629 -7.74 -10.40 -21.77
CA TYR A 629 -8.90 -11.26 -21.60
C TYR A 629 -9.59 -11.45 -22.93
N GLY A 630 -9.98 -12.69 -23.23
CA GLY A 630 -10.91 -12.98 -24.30
C GLY A 630 -12.22 -12.19 -24.11
N ARG A 631 -12.79 -11.73 -25.22
CA ARG A 631 -14.06 -10.99 -25.22
C ARG A 631 -15.04 -11.68 -26.18
N ASP A 632 -16.28 -11.81 -25.71
CA ASP A 632 -17.39 -12.22 -26.56
C ASP A 632 -17.98 -11.02 -27.31
N CYS A 633 -18.61 -11.29 -28.43
CA CYS A 633 -19.42 -10.30 -29.12
C CYS A 633 -20.65 -9.95 -28.27
N GLN A 634 -20.91 -8.65 -28.10
CA GLN A 634 -22.07 -8.17 -27.35
C GLN A 634 -22.82 -7.10 -28.14
N SER A 635 -24.13 -7.22 -28.13
CA SER A 635 -24.98 -6.09 -28.49
C SER A 635 -24.86 -4.96 -27.48
N TYR A 636 -25.28 -3.76 -27.85
CA TYR A 636 -25.30 -2.62 -26.94
C TYR A 636 -26.17 -2.88 -25.71
N GLU A 637 -27.34 -3.48 -25.90
CA GLU A 637 -28.27 -3.82 -24.84
C GLU A 637 -27.69 -4.85 -23.86
N GLU A 638 -27.11 -5.95 -24.37
CA GLU A 638 -26.47 -6.98 -23.54
C GLU A 638 -25.31 -6.40 -22.70
N HIS A 639 -24.56 -5.48 -23.31
CA HIS A 639 -23.45 -4.82 -22.61
C HIS A 639 -23.96 -3.97 -21.45
N ILE A 640 -24.92 -3.07 -21.70
CA ILE A 640 -25.48 -2.21 -20.65
C ILE A 640 -26.17 -3.03 -19.56
N SER A 641 -26.93 -4.08 -19.92
CA SER A 641 -27.54 -4.99 -18.95
C SER A 641 -26.51 -5.64 -18.02
N GLY A 642 -25.36 -6.05 -18.58
CA GLY A 642 -24.25 -6.59 -17.80
C GLY A 642 -23.66 -5.58 -16.80
N LEU A 643 -23.48 -4.32 -17.20
CA LEU A 643 -22.96 -3.28 -16.32
C LEU A 643 -23.95 -2.94 -15.21
N VAL A 644 -25.24 -2.85 -15.54
CA VAL A 644 -26.30 -2.61 -14.54
C VAL A 644 -26.31 -3.73 -13.49
N HIS A 645 -26.22 -4.97 -13.94
CA HIS A 645 -26.14 -6.12 -13.04
C HIS A 645 -24.91 -6.06 -12.13
N ALA A 646 -23.72 -5.78 -12.70
CA ALA A 646 -22.49 -5.65 -11.93
C ALA A 646 -22.54 -4.50 -10.91
N TYR A 647 -23.16 -3.39 -11.29
CA TYR A 647 -23.36 -2.25 -10.38
C TYR A 647 -24.26 -2.62 -9.20
N GLN A 648 -25.39 -3.25 -9.48
CA GLN A 648 -26.37 -3.65 -8.45
C GLN A 648 -25.87 -4.78 -7.56
N ALA A 649 -25.00 -5.65 -8.07
CA ALA A 649 -24.51 -6.82 -7.34
C ALA A 649 -23.54 -6.49 -6.17
N GLY A 650 -23.16 -5.21 -5.94
CA GLY A 650 -22.32 -4.81 -4.83
C GLY A 650 -21.64 -3.45 -4.98
N LEU A 651 -21.43 -2.95 -6.20
CA LEU A 651 -20.79 -1.65 -6.41
C LEU A 651 -21.62 -0.50 -5.84
N ALA A 652 -22.94 -0.57 -5.90
CA ALA A 652 -23.83 0.43 -5.30
C ALA A 652 -23.61 0.55 -3.80
N ASP A 653 -23.44 -0.58 -3.09
CA ASP A 653 -23.16 -0.61 -1.66
C ASP A 653 -21.75 -0.05 -1.35
N GLU A 654 -20.74 -0.40 -2.17
CA GLU A 654 -19.37 0.14 -2.04
C GLU A 654 -19.33 1.66 -2.17
N MET A 655 -20.19 2.23 -3.05
CA MET A 655 -20.30 3.67 -3.31
C MET A 655 -21.16 4.40 -2.28
N GLY A 656 -22.08 3.71 -1.63
CA GLY A 656 -23.14 4.28 -0.79
C GLY A 656 -22.64 5.19 0.33
N TYR A 657 -21.56 4.79 1.00
CA TYR A 657 -20.97 5.62 2.05
C TYR A 657 -20.48 6.97 1.52
N ALA A 658 -19.67 6.98 0.45
CA ALA A 658 -19.12 8.22 -0.11
C ALA A 658 -20.23 9.09 -0.74
N ALA A 659 -21.20 8.46 -1.42
CA ALA A 659 -22.34 9.15 -2.02
C ALA A 659 -23.15 9.89 -0.96
N SER A 660 -23.52 9.23 0.15
CA SER A 660 -24.30 9.82 1.24
C SER A 660 -23.62 11.01 1.93
N ARG A 661 -22.31 11.14 1.81
CA ARG A 661 -21.51 12.26 2.36
C ARG A 661 -21.32 13.39 1.35
N LEU A 662 -21.11 13.06 0.08
CA LEU A 662 -20.94 14.06 -0.97
C LEU A 662 -22.25 14.76 -1.36
N GLU A 663 -23.37 14.05 -1.33
CA GLU A 663 -24.68 14.63 -1.69
C GLU A 663 -25.02 15.87 -0.86
N PRO A 664 -25.04 15.86 0.49
CA PRO A 664 -25.33 17.07 1.26
C PRO A 664 -24.23 18.13 1.15
N LEU A 665 -22.96 17.74 0.93
CA LEU A 665 -21.86 18.69 0.75
C LEU A 665 -21.99 19.51 -0.55
N LEU A 666 -22.58 18.90 -1.57
CA LEU A 666 -22.79 19.49 -2.90
C LEU A 666 -24.21 20.08 -3.10
N ASP A 667 -25.03 20.14 -2.06
CA ASP A 667 -26.44 20.52 -2.09
C ASP A 667 -27.27 19.64 -3.07
N LEU A 668 -26.96 18.32 -3.09
CA LEU A 668 -27.64 17.34 -3.91
C LEU A 668 -28.70 16.59 -3.08
N PRO A 669 -29.89 16.32 -3.62
CA PRO A 669 -30.86 15.42 -2.99
C PRO A 669 -30.29 14.01 -2.79
N PRO A 670 -30.74 13.27 -1.76
CA PRO A 670 -30.35 11.88 -1.57
C PRO A 670 -30.66 11.01 -2.80
N GLY A 671 -29.68 10.16 -3.20
CA GLY A 671 -29.80 9.28 -4.37
C GLY A 671 -29.43 9.92 -5.70
N SER A 672 -29.05 11.23 -5.70
CA SER A 672 -28.63 11.93 -6.92
C SER A 672 -27.37 11.32 -7.54
N ILE A 673 -26.45 10.83 -6.73
CA ILE A 673 -25.20 10.20 -7.20
C ILE A 673 -25.49 8.80 -7.77
N ASP A 674 -26.38 8.00 -7.18
CA ASP A 674 -26.82 6.74 -7.77
C ASP A 674 -27.45 6.95 -9.15
N ALA A 675 -28.36 7.94 -9.28
CA ALA A 675 -28.97 8.30 -10.56
C ALA A 675 -27.91 8.70 -11.60
N ALA A 676 -26.90 9.48 -11.17
CA ALA A 676 -25.81 9.92 -12.03
C ALA A 676 -24.93 8.76 -12.52
N VAL A 677 -24.62 7.79 -11.66
CA VAL A 677 -23.87 6.58 -12.04
C VAL A 677 -24.66 5.73 -13.01
N ARG A 678 -25.97 5.55 -12.81
CA ARG A 678 -26.84 4.81 -13.73
C ARG A 678 -26.93 5.50 -15.10
N LEU A 679 -27.02 6.82 -15.12
CA LEU A 679 -26.94 7.59 -16.36
C LEU A 679 -25.59 7.45 -17.04
N ALA A 680 -24.49 7.48 -16.28
CA ALA A 680 -23.15 7.23 -16.81
C ALA A 680 -23.06 5.84 -17.45
N ILE A 681 -23.59 4.79 -16.79
CA ILE A 681 -23.65 3.41 -17.33
C ILE A 681 -24.46 3.37 -18.64
N ALA A 682 -25.65 4.00 -18.67
CA ALA A 682 -26.48 4.00 -19.88
C ALA A 682 -25.84 4.72 -21.07
N CYS A 683 -25.03 5.76 -20.80
CA CYS A 683 -24.56 6.69 -21.82
C CYS A 683 -23.09 6.51 -22.22
N HIS A 684 -22.25 5.77 -21.47
CA HIS A 684 -20.79 5.79 -21.63
C HIS A 684 -20.31 5.37 -23.02
N ASP A 685 -21.02 4.46 -23.63
CA ASP A 685 -20.70 3.84 -24.91
C ASP A 685 -21.55 4.34 -26.10
N ILE A 686 -22.32 5.42 -25.95
CA ILE A 686 -23.12 5.99 -27.08
C ILE A 686 -22.22 6.28 -28.30
N GLY A 687 -20.97 6.65 -28.09
CA GLY A 687 -20.00 6.84 -29.16
C GLY A 687 -19.70 5.59 -29.99
N LYS A 688 -19.91 4.38 -29.44
CA LYS A 688 -19.82 3.12 -30.19
C LYS A 688 -21.00 2.94 -31.17
N LEU A 689 -22.11 3.64 -30.96
CA LEU A 689 -23.23 3.65 -31.86
C LEU A 689 -23.01 4.54 -33.12
N ALA A 690 -21.85 5.17 -33.25
CA ALA A 690 -21.48 5.91 -34.45
C ALA A 690 -21.28 4.97 -35.64
N VAL A 691 -21.72 5.39 -36.83
CA VAL A 691 -21.61 4.62 -38.08
C VAL A 691 -20.21 4.08 -38.30
N VAL A 692 -19.20 4.94 -38.20
CA VAL A 692 -17.78 4.55 -38.38
C VAL A 692 -17.34 3.44 -37.43
N TRP A 693 -17.79 3.48 -36.19
CA TRP A 693 -17.45 2.47 -35.19
C TRP A 693 -18.16 1.13 -35.50
N GLN A 694 -19.45 1.19 -35.84
CA GLN A 694 -20.23 0.02 -36.18
C GLN A 694 -19.69 -0.69 -37.44
N ASP A 695 -19.36 0.05 -38.51
CA ASP A 695 -18.79 -0.49 -39.74
C ASP A 695 -17.47 -1.23 -39.47
N ARG A 696 -16.57 -0.65 -38.67
CA ARG A 696 -15.28 -1.27 -38.33
C ARG A 696 -15.45 -2.47 -37.40
N ALA A 697 -16.39 -2.41 -36.44
CA ALA A 697 -16.70 -3.55 -35.57
C ALA A 697 -17.25 -4.73 -36.36
N ARG A 698 -18.11 -4.49 -37.34
CA ARG A 698 -18.62 -5.51 -38.27
C ARG A 698 -17.52 -6.09 -39.14
N ALA A 699 -16.70 -5.25 -39.77
CA ALA A 699 -15.56 -5.70 -40.55
C ALA A 699 -14.62 -6.63 -39.73
N TRP A 700 -14.39 -6.32 -38.46
CA TRP A 700 -13.65 -7.22 -37.57
C TRP A 700 -14.38 -8.53 -37.33
N GLN A 701 -15.69 -8.50 -37.06
CA GLN A 701 -16.48 -9.72 -36.85
C GLN A 701 -16.50 -10.63 -38.11
N ASP A 702 -16.56 -10.04 -39.29
CA ASP A 702 -16.51 -10.77 -40.55
C ASP A 702 -15.14 -11.46 -40.75
N LEU A 703 -14.03 -10.78 -40.42
CA LEU A 703 -12.70 -11.36 -40.44
C LEU A 703 -12.57 -12.54 -39.47
N VAL A 704 -13.11 -12.42 -38.28
CA VAL A 704 -13.10 -13.49 -37.26
C VAL A 704 -14.00 -14.67 -37.73
N ALA A 705 -15.20 -14.39 -38.27
CA ALA A 705 -16.11 -15.41 -38.75
C ALA A 705 -15.56 -16.21 -39.95
N ALA A 706 -14.66 -15.62 -40.70
CA ALA A 706 -13.97 -16.30 -41.83
C ALA A 706 -12.87 -17.29 -41.38
N GLN A 707 -12.51 -17.33 -40.08
CA GLN A 707 -11.50 -18.25 -39.54
C GLN A 707 -12.05 -19.69 -39.41
N PRO A 708 -11.22 -20.73 -39.38
CA PRO A 708 -11.64 -22.14 -39.30
C PRO A 708 -12.50 -22.50 -38.08
N ARG A 709 -12.31 -21.80 -36.95
CA ARG A 709 -13.20 -21.85 -35.77
C ARG A 709 -14.35 -20.87 -35.98
N ARG A 710 -15.44 -21.31 -36.59
CA ARG A 710 -16.60 -20.47 -36.93
C ARG A 710 -17.28 -19.92 -35.68
N ILE A 711 -17.13 -18.62 -35.45
CA ILE A 711 -17.99 -17.86 -34.53
C ILE A 711 -19.06 -17.20 -35.44
N ALA A 712 -20.34 -17.45 -35.14
CA ALA A 712 -21.41 -16.88 -35.92
C ALA A 712 -21.36 -15.35 -35.93
N ALA A 713 -21.46 -14.75 -37.09
CA ALA A 713 -21.58 -13.29 -37.22
C ALA A 713 -22.92 -12.84 -36.62
N PRO A 714 -22.96 -11.75 -35.83
CA PRO A 714 -24.21 -11.23 -35.30
C PRO A 714 -25.10 -10.72 -36.43
N PRO A 715 -26.45 -10.73 -36.24
CA PRO A 715 -27.38 -10.20 -37.22
C PRO A 715 -27.01 -8.78 -37.68
N SER A 716 -27.20 -8.45 -38.94
CA SER A 716 -26.80 -7.16 -39.53
C SER A 716 -27.46 -5.94 -38.87
N ALA A 717 -28.67 -6.10 -38.33
CA ALA A 717 -29.41 -5.04 -37.62
C ALA A 717 -28.96 -4.82 -36.17
N THR A 718 -28.12 -5.71 -35.58
CA THR A 718 -27.67 -5.61 -34.19
C THR A 718 -26.62 -4.52 -34.06
N LEU A 719 -26.82 -3.57 -33.14
CA LEU A 719 -25.82 -2.57 -32.78
C LEU A 719 -24.84 -3.18 -31.75
N LEU A 720 -23.56 -3.17 -32.08
CA LEU A 720 -22.51 -3.82 -31.31
C LEU A 720 -21.89 -2.84 -30.25
N ALA A 721 -21.60 -3.37 -29.07
CA ALA A 721 -20.80 -2.69 -28.05
C ALA A 721 -19.43 -3.35 -27.86
N LYS A 722 -19.33 -4.67 -28.09
CA LYS A 722 -18.04 -5.41 -28.01
C LYS A 722 -17.94 -6.39 -29.18
N THR A 723 -16.70 -6.60 -29.62
CA THR A 723 -16.33 -7.56 -30.66
C THR A 723 -15.62 -8.75 -30.05
N VAL A 724 -15.74 -9.91 -30.66
CA VAL A 724 -14.99 -11.11 -30.25
C VAL A 724 -13.50 -10.85 -30.32
N PHE A 725 -12.78 -11.27 -29.29
CA PHE A 725 -11.32 -11.32 -29.27
C PHE A 725 -10.86 -12.46 -28.39
N ASP A 726 -10.02 -13.34 -28.91
CA ASP A 726 -9.37 -14.42 -28.18
C ASP A 726 -7.85 -14.20 -28.23
N PRO A 727 -7.18 -13.96 -27.09
CA PRO A 727 -5.74 -13.73 -27.04
C PRO A 727 -4.90 -15.01 -27.14
N ALA A 728 -5.53 -16.20 -27.17
CA ALA A 728 -4.81 -17.46 -27.27
C ALA A 728 -3.99 -17.54 -28.57
N PRO A 729 -2.73 -18.03 -28.53
CA PRO A 729 -1.88 -18.06 -29.71
C PRO A 729 -2.49 -18.82 -30.90
N ASP A 730 -3.28 -19.84 -30.61
CA ASP A 730 -3.94 -20.69 -31.59
C ASP A 730 -5.22 -20.10 -32.19
N SER A 731 -5.73 -19.00 -31.65
CA SER A 731 -6.90 -18.28 -32.15
C SER A 731 -6.63 -17.54 -33.48
N GLY A 732 -5.40 -17.13 -33.71
CA GLY A 732 -5.01 -16.25 -34.80
C GLY A 732 -5.45 -14.81 -34.70
N HIS A 733 -6.28 -14.43 -33.69
CA HIS A 733 -6.84 -13.07 -33.53
C HIS A 733 -5.78 -11.99 -33.33
N VAL A 734 -4.69 -12.30 -32.65
CA VAL A 734 -3.57 -11.35 -32.46
C VAL A 734 -2.88 -11.03 -33.79
N ALA A 735 -2.77 -12.01 -34.71
CA ALA A 735 -2.21 -11.78 -36.02
C ALA A 735 -3.16 -10.96 -36.88
N LEU A 736 -4.47 -11.32 -36.91
CA LEU A 736 -5.51 -10.60 -37.63
C LEU A 736 -5.63 -9.13 -37.21
N GLN A 737 -5.39 -8.83 -35.95
CA GLN A 737 -5.49 -7.46 -35.40
C GLN A 737 -4.49 -6.51 -36.05
N LYS A 738 -3.37 -6.99 -36.62
CA LYS A 738 -2.36 -6.16 -37.29
C LYS A 738 -2.88 -5.58 -38.61
N ASP A 739 -3.71 -6.35 -39.29
CA ASP A 739 -4.24 -5.99 -40.64
C ASP A 739 -5.67 -5.46 -40.59
N ALA A 740 -6.35 -5.59 -39.45
CA ALA A 740 -7.70 -5.11 -39.25
C ALA A 740 -7.80 -3.59 -39.07
N PRO A 741 -8.87 -2.93 -39.54
CA PRO A 741 -9.12 -1.52 -39.28
C PRO A 741 -9.22 -1.27 -37.78
N ARG A 742 -8.44 -0.34 -37.25
CA ARG A 742 -8.51 0.02 -35.82
C ARG A 742 -9.87 0.63 -35.50
N LEU A 743 -10.49 0.16 -34.40
CA LEU A 743 -11.68 0.78 -33.85
C LEU A 743 -11.40 2.23 -33.46
N PRO A 744 -12.26 3.20 -33.84
CA PRO A 744 -12.05 4.59 -33.47
C PRO A 744 -12.27 4.81 -31.96
N TRP A 745 -11.72 5.89 -31.43
CA TRP A 745 -12.05 6.38 -30.10
C TRP A 745 -13.55 6.71 -30.06
N HIS A 746 -14.22 6.56 -28.95
CA HIS A 746 -15.66 6.73 -28.79
C HIS A 746 -16.08 7.40 -27.48
N ALA A 747 -15.17 7.53 -26.52
CA ALA A 747 -15.52 7.99 -25.16
C ALA A 747 -15.91 9.49 -25.14
N VAL A 748 -15.17 10.34 -25.86
CA VAL A 748 -15.46 11.79 -25.95
C VAL A 748 -16.74 12.03 -26.75
N GLU A 749 -16.89 11.36 -27.89
CA GLU A 749 -18.10 11.40 -28.72
C GLU A 749 -19.33 10.94 -27.93
N GLY A 750 -19.19 9.87 -27.13
CA GLY A 750 -20.24 9.38 -26.23
C GLY A 750 -20.68 10.46 -25.23
N ALA A 751 -19.73 11.15 -24.62
CA ALA A 751 -20.02 12.25 -23.68
C ALA A 751 -20.73 13.43 -24.35
N LEU A 752 -20.35 13.76 -25.60
CA LEU A 752 -20.97 14.85 -26.37
C LEU A 752 -22.38 14.49 -26.84
N PHE A 753 -22.58 13.28 -27.36
CA PHE A 753 -23.92 12.78 -27.75
C PHE A 753 -24.86 12.72 -26.53
N ALA A 754 -24.35 12.39 -25.35
CA ALA A 754 -25.15 12.28 -24.14
C ALA A 754 -25.50 13.65 -23.50
N GLU A 755 -24.83 14.73 -23.84
CA GLU A 755 -24.90 15.99 -23.09
C GLU A 755 -26.33 16.53 -22.84
N ARG A 756 -27.15 16.68 -23.89
CA ARG A 756 -28.55 17.14 -23.78
C ARG A 756 -29.39 16.17 -22.95
N LEU A 757 -29.15 14.88 -23.13
CA LEU A 757 -29.82 13.82 -22.42
C LEU A 757 -29.48 13.89 -20.91
N LEU A 758 -28.22 14.04 -20.57
CA LEU A 758 -27.76 14.19 -19.18
C LEU A 758 -28.35 15.45 -18.51
N GLN A 759 -28.37 16.57 -19.26
CA GLN A 759 -28.99 17.79 -18.76
C GLN A 759 -30.50 17.63 -18.50
N ALA A 760 -31.22 17.01 -19.42
CA ALA A 760 -32.66 16.77 -19.31
C ALA A 760 -33.00 15.77 -18.19
N ALA A 761 -32.21 14.72 -18.04
CA ALA A 761 -32.39 13.73 -16.98
C ALA A 761 -32.13 14.34 -15.58
N LEU A 762 -31.01 15.01 -15.42
CA LEU A 762 -30.60 15.52 -14.10
C LEU A 762 -31.39 16.77 -13.67
N ILE A 763 -32.09 17.47 -14.58
CA ILE A 763 -33.03 18.55 -14.19
C ILE A 763 -34.20 18.01 -13.36
N GLN A 764 -34.58 16.76 -13.59
CA GLN A 764 -35.67 16.11 -12.86
C GLN A 764 -35.25 15.62 -11.47
N VAL A 765 -33.92 15.43 -11.23
CA VAL A 765 -33.38 14.85 -10.00
C VAL A 765 -32.79 15.95 -9.11
N VAL A 766 -32.13 16.94 -9.71
CA VAL A 766 -31.32 17.94 -8.98
C VAL A 766 -31.68 19.36 -9.39
N PRO A 767 -32.23 20.18 -8.49
CA PRO A 767 -32.47 21.58 -8.72
C PRO A 767 -31.19 22.44 -8.66
N GLY A 768 -31.15 23.55 -9.40
CA GLY A 768 -30.12 24.57 -9.25
C GLY A 768 -28.72 24.26 -9.73
N ASP A 769 -27.69 24.82 -9.06
CA ASP A 769 -26.30 24.74 -9.47
C ASP A 769 -25.65 23.35 -9.19
N GLY A 770 -26.16 22.59 -8.25
CA GLY A 770 -25.74 21.20 -8.01
C GLY A 770 -25.86 20.34 -9.26
N ARG A 771 -26.90 20.58 -10.08
CA ARG A 771 -27.09 19.91 -11.38
C ARG A 771 -25.93 20.15 -12.34
N LYS A 772 -25.46 21.39 -12.49
CA LYS A 772 -24.36 21.71 -13.42
C LYS A 772 -23.10 20.92 -13.07
N ARG A 773 -22.79 20.81 -11.76
CA ARG A 773 -21.66 20.05 -11.24
C ARG A 773 -21.79 18.56 -11.52
N LEU A 774 -22.98 18.01 -11.29
CA LEU A 774 -23.24 16.59 -11.52
C LEU A 774 -23.18 16.25 -13.02
N VAL A 775 -23.76 17.08 -13.90
CA VAL A 775 -23.65 16.93 -15.36
C VAL A 775 -22.19 16.93 -15.80
N ARG A 776 -21.38 17.88 -15.30
CA ARG A 776 -19.95 17.98 -15.63
C ARG A 776 -19.18 16.74 -15.16
N ALA A 777 -19.43 16.27 -13.95
CA ALA A 777 -18.77 15.08 -13.40
C ALA A 777 -19.11 13.82 -14.19
N VAL A 778 -20.39 13.60 -14.53
CA VAL A 778 -20.83 12.45 -15.36
C VAL A 778 -20.23 12.53 -16.76
N ARG A 779 -20.29 13.69 -17.41
CA ARG A 779 -19.73 13.91 -18.75
C ARG A 779 -18.21 13.63 -18.77
N THR A 780 -17.49 14.15 -17.77
CA THR A 780 -16.05 13.89 -17.62
C THR A 780 -15.77 12.41 -17.37
N ALA A 781 -16.57 11.73 -16.56
CA ALA A 781 -16.43 10.31 -16.30
C ALA A 781 -16.63 9.48 -17.58
N ILE A 782 -17.64 9.81 -18.39
CA ILE A 782 -17.87 9.17 -19.69
C ILE A 782 -16.70 9.44 -20.64
N ALA A 783 -16.24 10.68 -20.78
CA ALA A 783 -15.13 11.03 -21.68
C ALA A 783 -13.81 10.33 -21.32
N ARG A 784 -13.64 9.94 -20.04
CA ARG A 784 -12.39 9.37 -19.50
C ARG A 784 -12.53 7.94 -18.97
N HIS A 785 -13.55 7.21 -19.36
CA HIS A 785 -13.75 5.86 -18.83
C HIS A 785 -12.73 4.82 -19.36
N HIS A 786 -12.03 5.08 -20.45
CA HIS A 786 -10.95 4.21 -20.94
C HIS A 786 -9.55 4.70 -20.57
N THR A 787 -9.36 6.01 -20.45
CA THR A 787 -8.05 6.62 -20.24
C THR A 787 -8.21 7.96 -19.54
N ILE A 788 -7.14 8.43 -18.91
CA ILE A 788 -7.07 9.78 -18.35
C ILE A 788 -7.00 10.87 -19.42
N ASP A 789 -6.59 10.51 -20.65
CA ASP A 789 -6.54 11.41 -21.79
C ASP A 789 -7.85 11.36 -22.57
N ALA A 790 -8.31 12.48 -23.06
CA ALA A 790 -9.45 12.58 -23.95
C ALA A 790 -8.98 12.68 -25.40
N HIS A 791 -9.44 11.73 -26.25
CA HIS A 791 -9.12 11.70 -27.66
C HIS A 791 -10.38 11.93 -28.50
N GLU A 792 -10.34 12.81 -29.46
CA GLU A 792 -11.45 13.20 -30.33
C GLU A 792 -11.31 12.64 -31.76
N ASN A 793 -12.47 12.32 -32.39
CA ASN A 793 -12.61 12.15 -33.84
C ASN A 793 -13.17 13.43 -34.44
N LYS A 794 -12.90 13.67 -35.74
CA LYS A 794 -13.29 14.93 -36.39
C LYS A 794 -14.78 15.03 -36.66
N GLU A 795 -15.44 13.92 -36.94
CA GLU A 795 -16.88 13.83 -37.20
C GLU A 795 -17.44 12.49 -36.72
N ALA A 796 -18.64 12.52 -36.14
CA ALA A 796 -19.35 11.31 -35.75
C ALA A 796 -20.87 11.47 -35.99
N HIS A 797 -21.45 10.47 -36.66
CA HIS A 797 -22.89 10.34 -36.88
C HIS A 797 -23.39 9.03 -36.29
N LEU A 798 -24.53 9.05 -35.60
CA LEU A 798 -25.14 7.84 -35.06
C LEU A 798 -25.72 6.94 -36.15
N ALA A 799 -25.57 5.63 -35.97
CA ALA A 799 -26.11 4.62 -36.85
C ALA A 799 -27.65 4.58 -36.76
N PRO A 800 -28.34 4.11 -37.85
CA PRO A 800 -29.76 3.84 -37.75
C PRO A 800 -30.10 2.91 -36.57
N GLY A 801 -31.15 3.25 -35.83
CA GLY A 801 -31.57 2.48 -34.63
C GLY A 801 -30.85 2.85 -33.32
N ALA A 802 -29.82 3.71 -33.36
CA ALA A 802 -29.11 4.15 -32.17
C ALA A 802 -30.02 4.80 -31.10
N ASP A 803 -31.01 5.60 -31.53
CA ASP A 803 -31.99 6.19 -30.63
C ASP A 803 -32.78 5.14 -29.82
N GLY A 804 -33.23 4.09 -30.48
CA GLY A 804 -33.91 2.96 -29.83
C GLY A 804 -33.01 2.23 -28.84
N ALA A 805 -31.73 1.99 -29.19
CA ALA A 805 -30.76 1.34 -28.34
C ALA A 805 -30.45 2.19 -27.07
N VAL A 806 -30.32 3.51 -27.24
CA VAL A 806 -30.09 4.41 -26.09
C VAL A 806 -31.31 4.45 -25.15
N ARG A 807 -32.53 4.49 -25.70
CA ARG A 807 -33.77 4.44 -24.88
C ARG A 807 -33.87 3.16 -24.09
N GLU A 808 -33.51 2.03 -24.68
CA GLU A 808 -33.49 0.75 -24.00
C GLU A 808 -32.39 0.71 -22.91
N ALA A 809 -31.20 1.24 -23.21
CA ALA A 809 -30.15 1.39 -22.20
C ALA A 809 -30.59 2.22 -20.99
N LEU A 810 -31.30 3.32 -21.24
CA LEU A 810 -31.89 4.15 -20.17
C LEU A 810 -32.95 3.40 -19.37
N ARG A 811 -33.79 2.62 -20.05
CA ARG A 811 -34.81 1.77 -19.42
C ARG A 811 -34.15 0.74 -18.48
N LEU A 812 -33.09 0.08 -18.95
CA LEU A 812 -32.36 -0.92 -18.18
C LEU A 812 -31.67 -0.31 -16.96
N ALA A 813 -30.97 0.81 -17.12
CA ALA A 813 -30.18 1.41 -16.07
C ALA A 813 -31.01 2.28 -15.10
N CYS A 814 -32.01 2.99 -15.64
CA CYS A 814 -32.78 4.03 -14.95
C CYS A 814 -34.27 3.72 -14.84
N GLY A 815 -34.73 2.51 -15.17
CA GLY A 815 -36.17 2.15 -15.19
C GLY A 815 -36.90 2.35 -13.87
N GLY A 816 -36.21 2.44 -12.73
CA GLY A 816 -36.75 2.82 -11.43
C GLY A 816 -37.08 4.31 -11.28
N TYR A 817 -36.68 5.17 -12.24
CA TYR A 817 -36.94 6.60 -12.22
C TYR A 817 -38.00 6.98 -13.25
N ALA A 818 -39.06 7.63 -12.82
CA ALA A 818 -40.22 8.00 -13.67
C ALA A 818 -39.85 8.86 -14.89
N TRP A 819 -38.76 9.64 -14.82
CA TRP A 819 -38.32 10.55 -15.87
C TRP A 819 -37.63 9.86 -17.05
N HIS A 820 -37.23 8.60 -16.97
CA HIS A 820 -36.47 7.92 -18.04
C HIS A 820 -37.20 7.89 -19.37
N ALA A 821 -38.51 7.80 -19.38
CA ALA A 821 -39.33 7.75 -20.59
C ALA A 821 -39.48 9.11 -21.31
N ALA A 822 -39.21 10.22 -20.64
CA ALA A 822 -39.37 11.59 -21.15
C ALA A 822 -38.09 12.22 -21.72
N LEU A 823 -36.99 11.42 -21.82
CA LEU A 823 -35.68 11.95 -22.22
C LEU A 823 -35.60 12.20 -23.74
N PRO A 824 -34.92 13.27 -24.20
CA PRO A 824 -34.67 13.52 -25.60
C PRO A 824 -33.76 12.46 -26.22
N ALA A 825 -33.83 12.29 -27.54
CA ALA A 825 -32.87 11.49 -28.28
C ALA A 825 -31.45 12.08 -28.18
N PRO A 826 -30.39 11.25 -28.28
CA PRO A 826 -29.02 11.73 -28.40
C PRO A 826 -28.87 12.58 -29.67
N THR A 827 -28.27 13.73 -29.56
CA THR A 827 -28.18 14.69 -30.68
C THR A 827 -26.92 14.44 -31.48
N PRO A 828 -26.98 14.44 -32.84
CA PRO A 828 -25.79 14.47 -33.66
C PRO A 828 -24.94 15.71 -33.34
N VAL A 829 -23.65 15.55 -33.16
CA VAL A 829 -22.73 16.63 -32.81
C VAL A 829 -21.65 16.75 -33.87
N GLN A 830 -21.46 17.96 -34.41
CA GLN A 830 -20.32 18.28 -35.24
C GLN A 830 -19.18 18.67 -34.29
N LEU A 831 -18.10 17.90 -34.26
CA LEU A 831 -16.96 18.09 -33.35
C LEU A 831 -16.04 19.20 -33.90
N SER A 832 -15.89 20.30 -33.19
CA SER A 832 -14.85 21.27 -33.47
C SER A 832 -13.57 20.95 -32.67
N LYS A 833 -12.38 21.29 -33.19
CA LYS A 833 -11.05 20.99 -32.63
C LYS A 833 -10.82 21.52 -31.18
N ASN A 834 -11.76 22.28 -30.61
CA ASN A 834 -11.59 22.99 -29.34
C ASN A 834 -12.41 22.43 -28.18
N HIS A 835 -13.05 21.25 -28.30
CA HIS A 835 -13.93 20.75 -27.25
C HIS A 835 -13.21 19.93 -26.14
N ALA A 836 -11.94 19.50 -26.35
CA ALA A 836 -11.19 18.76 -25.35
C ALA A 836 -11.00 19.48 -24.01
N PRO A 837 -10.74 20.80 -23.95
CA PRO A 837 -10.54 21.53 -22.71
C PRO A 837 -11.76 21.56 -21.77
N GLU A 838 -12.98 21.49 -22.30
CA GLU A 838 -14.19 21.59 -21.49
C GLU A 838 -14.49 20.36 -20.60
N PHE A 839 -13.82 19.23 -20.85
CA PHE A 839 -13.94 18.04 -20.04
C PHE A 839 -12.97 18.02 -18.85
N PHE A 840 -12.10 19.03 -18.73
CA PHE A 840 -11.15 19.13 -17.64
C PHE A 840 -11.68 20.09 -16.58
N PHE A 841 -11.37 19.81 -15.31
CA PHE A 841 -11.58 20.73 -14.17
C PHE A 841 -10.53 21.87 -14.24
N THR A 842 -10.49 22.64 -15.34
CA THR A 842 -9.34 23.49 -15.65
C THR A 842 -9.30 24.83 -14.92
N ASP A 843 -10.41 25.34 -14.41
CA ASP A 843 -10.46 26.68 -13.88
C ASP A 843 -11.27 26.80 -12.56
N ALA A 844 -11.13 25.82 -11.67
CA ALA A 844 -11.67 25.96 -10.33
C ALA A 844 -10.92 27.07 -9.58
N LYS A 845 -11.48 28.26 -9.55
CA LYS A 845 -11.11 29.27 -8.57
C LYS A 845 -11.33 28.66 -7.19
N GLU A 846 -10.38 28.87 -6.31
CA GLU A 846 -10.31 28.34 -4.95
C GLU A 846 -11.65 28.44 -4.19
N GLY A 847 -12.33 27.29 -4.03
CA GLY A 847 -13.50 27.16 -3.17
C GLY A 847 -13.75 25.69 -2.80
N ASP A 848 -14.22 25.42 -1.59
CA ASP A 848 -14.47 24.07 -1.08
C ASP A 848 -15.42 23.24 -1.94
N LYS A 849 -16.39 23.90 -2.61
CA LYS A 849 -17.35 23.22 -3.49
C LYS A 849 -16.74 22.72 -4.80
N ASP A 850 -15.70 23.39 -5.33
CA ASP A 850 -15.01 22.97 -6.56
C ASP A 850 -14.10 21.75 -6.30
N GLN A 851 -13.59 21.63 -5.08
CA GLN A 851 -12.87 20.44 -4.65
C GLN A 851 -13.80 19.22 -4.55
N ALA A 852 -15.00 19.40 -4.00
CA ALA A 852 -15.99 18.35 -3.86
C ALA A 852 -16.43 17.79 -5.23
N GLU A 853 -16.43 18.57 -6.31
CA GLU A 853 -16.70 18.13 -7.67
C GLU A 853 -15.64 17.15 -8.18
N THR A 854 -14.37 17.33 -7.81
CA THR A 854 -13.29 16.38 -8.14
C THR A 854 -13.51 15.01 -7.47
N TRP A 855 -13.95 14.99 -6.22
CA TRP A 855 -14.31 13.74 -5.53
C TRP A 855 -15.48 13.04 -6.20
N LEU A 856 -16.50 13.80 -6.61
CA LEU A 856 -17.65 13.30 -7.35
C LEU A 856 -17.25 12.63 -8.67
N TYR A 857 -16.38 13.25 -9.44
CA TYR A 857 -15.83 12.67 -10.67
C TYR A 857 -15.15 11.32 -10.41
N PHE A 858 -14.23 11.25 -9.44
CA PHE A 858 -13.55 9.98 -9.13
C PHE A 858 -14.51 8.89 -8.68
N LEU A 859 -15.54 9.25 -7.93
CA LEU A 859 -16.56 8.31 -7.50
C LEU A 859 -17.32 7.72 -8.71
N ILE A 860 -17.82 8.58 -9.60
CA ILE A 860 -18.60 8.17 -10.77
C ILE A 860 -17.73 7.37 -11.75
N VAL A 861 -16.52 7.83 -12.08
CA VAL A 861 -15.66 7.13 -13.04
C VAL A 861 -15.21 5.77 -12.51
N ARG A 862 -14.98 5.63 -11.21
CA ARG A 862 -14.69 4.34 -10.59
C ARG A 862 -15.88 3.38 -10.72
N ALA A 863 -17.08 3.82 -10.36
CA ALA A 863 -18.29 3.00 -10.46
C ALA A 863 -18.51 2.51 -11.89
N LEU A 864 -18.44 3.42 -12.87
CA LEU A 864 -18.60 3.10 -14.28
C LEU A 864 -17.58 2.08 -14.78
N ARG A 865 -16.30 2.32 -14.52
CA ARG A 865 -15.21 1.45 -15.00
C ARG A 865 -15.20 0.08 -14.34
N LEU A 866 -15.47 0.02 -13.03
CA LEU A 866 -15.57 -1.26 -12.34
C LEU A 866 -16.81 -2.05 -12.77
N ALA A 867 -17.93 -1.39 -13.05
CA ALA A 867 -19.10 -2.04 -13.61
C ALA A 867 -18.79 -2.71 -14.97
N ASP A 868 -18.05 -2.01 -15.86
CA ASP A 868 -17.63 -2.56 -17.15
C ASP A 868 -16.68 -3.76 -16.99
N GLN A 869 -15.67 -3.67 -16.10
CA GLN A 869 -14.72 -4.76 -15.87
C GLN A 869 -15.37 -5.99 -15.20
N ARG A 870 -16.24 -5.77 -14.21
CA ARG A 870 -16.94 -6.86 -13.50
C ARG A 870 -17.99 -7.54 -14.37
N ALA A 871 -18.66 -6.80 -15.25
CA ALA A 871 -19.59 -7.37 -16.21
C ALA A 871 -18.90 -8.37 -17.14
N ASP A 872 -17.68 -8.09 -17.60
CA ASP A 872 -16.90 -9.02 -18.41
C ASP A 872 -16.48 -10.26 -17.61
N ALA A 873 -16.00 -10.07 -16.37
CA ALA A 873 -15.58 -11.16 -15.51
C ALA A 873 -16.72 -12.13 -15.15
N MET A 874 -17.93 -11.61 -14.93
CA MET A 874 -19.10 -12.43 -14.62
C MET A 874 -19.54 -13.30 -15.81
N ARG A 875 -19.36 -12.85 -17.05
CA ARG A 875 -19.76 -13.60 -18.29
C ARG A 875 -18.82 -14.75 -18.60
N THR A 876 -17.51 -14.61 -18.37
CA THR A 876 -16.51 -15.67 -18.65
C THR A 876 -16.72 -16.93 -17.82
N VAL A 877 -17.73 -16.95 -16.98
CA VAL A 877 -18.01 -17.99 -15.99
C VAL A 877 -19.23 -18.85 -16.32
N ALA A 878 -20.12 -18.39 -17.18
CA ALA A 878 -21.22 -19.27 -17.60
C ALA A 878 -20.62 -20.42 -18.42
N PRO A 879 -20.77 -21.72 -18.00
CA PRO A 879 -20.38 -22.82 -18.86
C PRO A 879 -21.21 -22.70 -20.12
N SER A 880 -20.54 -22.72 -21.26
CA SER A 880 -21.21 -22.77 -22.59
C SER A 880 -22.05 -24.04 -22.69
N ASN A 881 -23.24 -24.07 -22.13
CA ASN A 881 -24.30 -24.94 -22.59
C ASN A 881 -24.91 -24.34 -23.86
N ARG A 882 -24.14 -24.36 -24.91
CA ARG A 882 -24.64 -24.20 -26.27
C ARG A 882 -24.12 -25.39 -27.08
N THR A 883 -24.94 -26.45 -27.07
CA THR A 883 -24.96 -27.48 -28.08
C THR A 883 -25.35 -26.85 -29.42
#